data_e2b26ddbdb74b15e77853ac45001daf4
#
_entry.id   e2b26ddbdb74b15e77853ac45001daf4
#
_cell.length_a   1.000
_cell.length_b   1.000
_cell.length_c   1.000
_cell.angle_alpha   90.00
_cell.angle_beta   90.00
_cell.angle_gamma   90.00
#
_symmetry.space_group_name_H-M   'P 1'
#
loop_
_entity.id
_entity.type
_entity.pdbx_description
1 polymer ?
#
loop_
_entity_poly.entity_id
_entity_poly.type
_entity_poly.pdbx_seq_one_letter_code
_entity_poly.pdbx_strand_id
1 'polypeptide(L)'
;MTSRLFRAYCRLVLRHPLFWLAAVGALCAVAAWQATDFKLDASAESLTLENDQALEYYREIAKQYGGSDFVVVTYTPRDRPLFQQDTLRHIQALQDELKGVDRVGSVYSFLDVPLLFSPKVAFTDLSDGYRTLRDPGVDLDMAKREFTEVNPLYEDLLVSDDGRTTALLLTFERDERYYQLLNRRNALRDRERAGELSDREAEELERVAAEFSEYHSQVQARTQEEVREIRGIMDGYRDQAQLFLGGVPMIASDMIRFIESDLKVFGLGVLIFLVLTLFLIFRRPRWVIVPLVCCAVTALVVTGWLGWMDWKVTVISSNYLSLLLIITMSITIHLTVRYRELHEENPDADQAWLLKETAAHMMRPSIYMVLTTMVGFSSLVISDIRPVIDFGWMMTIGIGVALVTCFLLFPALLAPLSPGRPRQGRDLTRSITLAFAGFADRGRLPLLVLTGLVLIGAVWGMTRLTVETRFIDYFQEDTEIHQGMLQIDRKLGGTTPLDIVIDAPEEKADNAPSATQQDSGDTAQSVDGFGAVEADPFADDGGVGANGDDGFGAVEDDPFASSGDDGFGEPAGDDPFAASGASGQAGAGDGPNLKGAYWYTPQRLDRIIEMERYLESLPETGKVLSIATTYEVAKKINDGPLSYVQLMLLASFIPDDLRSQLVSPYLSDDGRQIRISVRVVDSYKGLNRNQLLEQIRADMLEKFDLQPEQLHLTGAMVLYNNMLQSLFDSQIKTLGYVFAAIMLMLLVLFRSLPVALISMVPSLVSAASVLGLMGWIGLPLDLMTITITAITIGIAVDDTIHYVHRFHEELPRDGDYRATVRRC
;
A
#
# COMPACT_ATOMS: atom_id res chain seq x y z
N MET A 1 -19.24 31.61 22.19
CA MET A 1 -18.72 30.78 23.27
C MET A 1 -18.90 31.60 24.57
N THR A 2 -19.52 31.00 25.56
CA THR A 2 -20.04 31.76 26.71
C THR A 2 -18.94 32.45 27.48
N SER A 3 -19.17 33.65 27.96
CA SER A 3 -18.29 34.43 28.80
C SER A 3 -17.71 33.68 30.03
N ARG A 4 -18.29 32.53 30.37
CA ARG A 4 -17.86 31.64 31.47
C ARG A 4 -16.62 30.82 31.11
N LEU A 5 -16.57 30.16 29.93
CA LEU A 5 -15.42 29.35 29.49
C LEU A 5 -14.17 30.23 29.26
N PHE A 6 -14.33 31.39 28.63
CA PHE A 6 -13.21 32.30 28.44
C PHE A 6 -12.69 32.88 29.79
N ARG A 7 -13.56 33.18 30.73
CA ARG A 7 -13.16 33.60 32.09
C ARG A 7 -12.46 32.49 32.87
N ALA A 8 -12.86 31.21 32.64
CA ALA A 8 -12.17 30.07 33.23
C ALA A 8 -10.77 29.92 32.66
N TYR A 9 -10.63 29.99 31.33
CA TYR A 9 -9.34 29.97 30.62
C TYR A 9 -8.39 31.08 31.15
N CYS A 10 -8.84 32.31 31.21
CA CYS A 10 -8.01 33.41 31.70
C CYS A 10 -7.56 33.22 33.18
N ARG A 11 -8.43 32.67 34.05
CA ARG A 11 -8.07 32.37 35.42
C ARG A 11 -7.09 31.22 35.54
N LEU A 12 -7.23 30.20 34.70
CA LEU A 12 -6.43 28.98 34.75
C LEU A 12 -5.05 29.18 34.11
N VAL A 13 -4.98 29.80 32.92
CA VAL A 13 -3.75 29.89 32.12
C VAL A 13 -2.97 31.17 32.45
N LEU A 14 -3.61 32.34 32.38
CA LEU A 14 -2.88 33.60 32.54
C LEU A 14 -2.46 33.90 34.01
N ARG A 15 -3.16 33.35 35.00
CA ARG A 15 -2.84 33.58 36.41
C ARG A 15 -1.65 32.75 36.91
N HIS A 16 -1.42 31.57 36.29
CA HIS A 16 -0.39 30.63 36.76
C HIS A 16 0.51 30.16 35.58
N PRO A 17 1.20 31.07 34.87
CA PRO A 17 1.98 30.73 33.70
C PRO A 17 3.13 29.76 33.98
N LEU A 18 3.81 29.89 35.13
CA LEU A 18 4.90 29.00 35.53
C LEU A 18 4.44 27.56 35.79
N PHE A 19 3.23 27.40 36.35
CA PHE A 19 2.62 26.07 36.50
C PHE A 19 2.42 25.39 35.17
N TRP A 20 1.89 26.11 34.17
CA TRP A 20 1.68 25.54 32.82
C TRP A 20 2.98 25.27 32.08
N LEU A 21 4.00 26.11 32.26
CA LEU A 21 5.33 25.82 31.71
C LEU A 21 5.92 24.54 32.34
N ALA A 22 5.79 24.35 33.62
CA ALA A 22 6.24 23.14 34.31
C ALA A 22 5.41 21.90 33.89
N ALA A 23 4.09 22.03 33.75
CA ALA A 23 3.20 20.96 33.31
C ALA A 23 3.50 20.53 31.85
N VAL A 24 3.66 21.49 30.96
CA VAL A 24 4.07 21.22 29.57
C VAL A 24 5.48 20.62 29.51
N GLY A 25 6.42 21.11 30.36
CA GLY A 25 7.76 20.54 30.48
C GLY A 25 7.72 19.07 30.92
N ALA A 26 6.88 18.74 31.92
CA ALA A 26 6.68 17.36 32.34
C ALA A 26 6.05 16.49 31.25
N LEU A 27 5.03 17.03 30.56
CA LEU A 27 4.43 16.35 29.39
C LEU A 27 5.47 16.08 28.29
N CYS A 28 6.32 17.07 27.99
CA CYS A 28 7.41 16.90 27.03
C CYS A 28 8.42 15.83 27.45
N ALA A 29 8.74 15.72 28.73
CA ALA A 29 9.64 14.68 29.23
C ALA A 29 9.03 13.27 29.06
N VAL A 30 7.74 13.11 29.37
CA VAL A 30 7.01 11.85 29.11
C VAL A 30 6.92 11.57 27.61
N ALA A 31 6.54 12.57 26.81
CA ALA A 31 6.44 12.41 25.36
C ALA A 31 7.80 12.07 24.73
N ALA A 32 8.90 12.66 25.20
CA ALA A 32 10.25 12.34 24.72
C ALA A 32 10.65 10.89 25.04
N TRP A 33 10.22 10.39 26.20
CA TRP A 33 10.43 8.98 26.55
C TRP A 33 9.60 8.05 25.63
N GLN A 34 8.31 8.35 25.47
CA GLN A 34 7.44 7.54 24.58
C GLN A 34 7.81 7.66 23.09
N ALA A 35 8.42 8.75 22.68
CA ALA A 35 8.91 8.92 21.31
C ALA A 35 10.08 7.97 20.96
N THR A 36 10.72 7.31 21.94
CA THR A 36 11.71 6.26 21.67
C THR A 36 11.08 4.99 21.13
N ASP A 37 9.79 4.79 21.39
CA ASP A 37 9.01 3.63 20.89
C ASP A 37 8.31 3.93 19.55
N PHE A 38 8.64 5.05 18.91
CA PHE A 38 8.09 5.42 17.61
C PHE A 38 8.57 4.45 16.52
N LYS A 39 7.61 3.89 15.75
CA LYS A 39 7.85 2.86 14.73
C LYS A 39 7.40 3.33 13.35
N LEU A 40 8.12 2.85 12.34
CA LEU A 40 7.78 3.00 10.92
C LEU A 40 7.27 1.67 10.37
N ASP A 41 6.36 1.71 9.41
CA ASP A 41 5.82 0.55 8.70
C ASP A 41 5.84 0.81 7.19
N ALA A 42 6.57 -0.01 6.47
CA ALA A 42 6.63 -0.01 5.01
C ALA A 42 6.34 -1.40 4.43
N SER A 43 5.62 -2.23 5.20
CA SER A 43 5.21 -3.55 4.74
C SER A 43 4.23 -3.45 3.56
N ALA A 44 4.29 -4.42 2.66
CA ALA A 44 3.35 -4.54 1.56
C ALA A 44 1.91 -4.73 2.07
N GLU A 45 1.73 -5.38 3.22
CA GLU A 45 0.44 -5.55 3.90
C GLU A 45 -0.20 -4.22 4.27
N SER A 46 0.60 -3.19 4.61
CA SER A 46 0.10 -1.85 4.90
C SER A 46 -0.48 -1.14 3.67
N LEU A 47 -0.23 -1.63 2.46
CA LEU A 47 -0.71 -1.05 1.20
C LEU A 47 -1.94 -1.77 0.63
N THR A 48 -2.40 -2.86 1.23
CA THR A 48 -3.57 -3.62 0.76
C THR A 48 -4.88 -3.00 1.23
N LEU A 49 -5.96 -3.27 0.47
CA LEU A 49 -7.32 -2.89 0.86
C LEU A 49 -7.80 -3.76 2.03
N GLU A 50 -8.49 -3.16 2.98
CA GLU A 50 -8.91 -3.83 4.22
C GLU A 50 -9.99 -4.92 3.99
N ASN A 51 -10.76 -4.86 2.87
CA ASN A 51 -11.90 -5.75 2.58
C ASN A 51 -11.92 -6.22 1.13
N ASP A 52 -10.77 -6.54 0.54
CA ASP A 52 -10.71 -7.01 -0.83
C ASP A 52 -10.89 -8.53 -0.91
N GLN A 53 -11.99 -9.00 -1.50
CA GLN A 53 -12.22 -10.42 -1.78
C GLN A 53 -11.12 -11.01 -2.68
N ALA A 54 -10.54 -10.19 -3.56
CA ALA A 54 -9.43 -10.63 -4.39
C ALA A 54 -8.17 -10.96 -3.56
N LEU A 55 -7.97 -10.29 -2.41
CA LEU A 55 -6.88 -10.59 -1.50
C LEU A 55 -7.08 -11.95 -0.81
N GLU A 56 -8.31 -12.30 -0.42
CA GLU A 56 -8.61 -13.62 0.16
C GLU A 56 -8.35 -14.73 -0.84
N TYR A 57 -8.85 -14.56 -2.07
CA TYR A 57 -8.60 -15.52 -3.16
C TYR A 57 -7.11 -15.63 -3.51
N TYR A 58 -6.41 -14.49 -3.58
CA TYR A 58 -4.97 -14.47 -3.80
C TYR A 58 -4.21 -15.29 -2.74
N ARG A 59 -4.57 -15.15 -1.47
CA ARG A 59 -3.98 -15.89 -0.35
C ARG A 59 -4.23 -17.40 -0.45
N GLU A 60 -5.42 -17.78 -0.90
CA GLU A 60 -5.77 -19.18 -1.14
C GLU A 60 -4.88 -19.78 -2.24
N ILE A 61 -4.75 -19.08 -3.38
CA ILE A 61 -3.91 -19.51 -4.48
C ILE A 61 -2.42 -19.55 -4.07
N ALA A 62 -1.95 -18.58 -3.30
CA ALA A 62 -0.59 -18.55 -2.79
C ALA A 62 -0.29 -19.71 -1.84
N LYS A 63 -1.28 -20.17 -1.05
CA LYS A 63 -1.14 -21.38 -0.22
C LYS A 63 -1.02 -22.64 -1.06
N GLN A 64 -1.80 -22.74 -2.13
CA GLN A 64 -1.87 -23.92 -2.97
C GLN A 64 -0.65 -24.08 -3.87
N TYR A 65 -0.17 -23.00 -4.48
CA TYR A 65 0.93 -23.04 -5.46
C TYR A 65 2.30 -22.61 -4.91
N GLY A 66 2.36 -22.29 -3.63
CA GLY A 66 3.59 -21.88 -2.94
C GLY A 66 3.93 -20.40 -3.13
N GLY A 67 4.59 -19.83 -2.15
CA GLY A 67 5.17 -18.50 -2.15
C GLY A 67 6.24 -18.39 -1.06
N SER A 68 7.38 -17.83 -1.36
CA SER A 68 8.43 -17.54 -0.38
C SER A 68 9.00 -16.16 -0.64
N ASP A 69 9.46 -15.49 0.42
CA ASP A 69 10.18 -14.23 0.28
C ASP A 69 11.48 -14.46 -0.48
N PHE A 70 11.69 -13.68 -1.52
CA PHE A 70 12.91 -13.74 -2.31
C PHE A 70 13.42 -12.36 -2.69
N VAL A 71 14.71 -12.29 -2.95
CA VAL A 71 15.33 -11.15 -3.62
C VAL A 71 16.05 -11.62 -4.88
N VAL A 72 16.13 -10.73 -5.86
CA VAL A 72 16.76 -11.01 -7.15
C VAL A 72 17.96 -10.09 -7.29
N VAL A 73 19.13 -10.67 -7.55
CA VAL A 73 20.33 -9.92 -7.93
C VAL A 73 20.52 -10.07 -9.43
N THR A 74 20.37 -8.99 -10.18
CA THR A 74 20.69 -8.98 -11.62
C THR A 74 22.19 -8.84 -11.80
N TYR A 75 22.74 -9.58 -12.79
CA TYR A 75 24.15 -9.56 -13.13
C TYR A 75 24.34 -9.31 -14.62
N THR A 76 24.98 -8.20 -14.96
CA THR A 76 25.33 -7.84 -16.36
C THR A 76 26.83 -7.58 -16.42
N PRO A 77 27.63 -8.46 -17.02
CA PRO A 77 29.09 -8.25 -17.11
C PRO A 77 29.42 -7.01 -17.96
N ARG A 78 30.44 -6.22 -17.56
CA ARG A 78 30.81 -4.98 -18.25
C ARG A 78 31.62 -5.22 -19.52
N ASP A 79 32.71 -5.99 -19.43
CA ASP A 79 33.73 -6.12 -20.44
C ASP A 79 33.81 -7.50 -21.09
N ARG A 80 32.98 -8.46 -20.65
CA ARG A 80 33.07 -9.86 -21.05
C ARG A 80 31.70 -10.40 -21.42
N PRO A 81 31.60 -11.43 -22.29
CA PRO A 81 30.34 -12.15 -22.53
C PRO A 81 29.88 -12.89 -21.27
N LEU A 82 28.56 -13.06 -21.12
CA LEU A 82 27.97 -13.82 -20.01
C LEU A 82 28.43 -15.30 -20.05
N PHE A 83 28.35 -15.93 -21.24
CA PHE A 83 28.73 -17.33 -21.46
C PHE A 83 30.23 -17.46 -21.71
N GLN A 84 31.05 -17.07 -20.73
CA GLN A 84 32.49 -17.24 -20.72
C GLN A 84 32.93 -17.84 -19.37
N GLN A 85 33.88 -18.76 -19.40
CA GLN A 85 34.30 -19.51 -18.20
C GLN A 85 34.66 -18.64 -17.01
N ASP A 86 35.34 -17.52 -17.26
CA ASP A 86 35.73 -16.61 -16.19
C ASP A 86 34.51 -15.89 -15.61
N THR A 87 33.54 -15.49 -16.42
CA THR A 87 32.30 -14.87 -15.96
C THR A 87 31.47 -15.86 -15.14
N LEU A 88 31.38 -17.13 -15.58
CA LEU A 88 30.68 -18.17 -14.82
C LEU A 88 31.31 -18.39 -13.43
N ARG A 89 32.66 -18.41 -13.36
CA ARG A 89 33.34 -18.51 -12.05
C ARG A 89 33.08 -17.32 -11.14
N HIS A 90 32.96 -16.11 -11.70
CA HIS A 90 32.63 -14.91 -10.92
C HIS A 90 31.21 -14.97 -10.37
N ILE A 91 30.26 -15.41 -11.19
CA ILE A 91 28.87 -15.60 -10.75
C ILE A 91 28.81 -16.68 -9.68
N GLN A 92 29.55 -17.77 -9.83
CA GLN A 92 29.64 -18.83 -8.83
C GLN A 92 30.21 -18.30 -7.50
N ALA A 93 31.30 -17.52 -7.55
CA ALA A 93 31.88 -16.93 -6.34
C ALA A 93 30.89 -15.98 -5.64
N LEU A 94 30.20 -15.12 -6.39
CA LEU A 94 29.15 -14.25 -5.87
C LEU A 94 28.03 -15.07 -5.23
N GLN A 95 27.59 -16.15 -5.88
CA GLN A 95 26.55 -17.03 -5.37
C GLN A 95 26.95 -17.71 -4.07
N ASP A 96 28.21 -18.18 -3.98
CA ASP A 96 28.73 -18.83 -2.78
C ASP A 96 28.88 -17.85 -1.60
N GLU A 97 29.25 -16.59 -1.85
CA GLU A 97 29.28 -15.54 -0.82
C GLU A 97 27.87 -15.16 -0.35
N LEU A 98 26.91 -15.01 -1.28
CA LEU A 98 25.51 -14.69 -0.96
C LEU A 98 24.82 -15.79 -0.15
N LYS A 99 25.20 -17.05 -0.32
CA LYS A 99 24.73 -18.17 0.52
C LYS A 99 25.18 -18.07 1.98
N GLY A 100 26.21 -17.28 2.25
CA GLY A 100 26.71 -17.06 3.62
C GLY A 100 25.90 -16.05 4.42
N VAL A 101 24.97 -15.33 3.81
CA VAL A 101 24.10 -14.36 4.49
C VAL A 101 23.10 -15.09 5.37
N ASP A 102 22.87 -14.58 6.57
CA ASP A 102 21.93 -15.17 7.53
C ASP A 102 20.51 -15.30 6.90
N ARG A 103 19.82 -16.41 7.20
CA ARG A 103 18.50 -16.77 6.66
C ARG A 103 18.39 -16.92 5.12
N VAL A 104 19.46 -16.81 4.37
CA VAL A 104 19.42 -17.18 2.95
C VAL A 104 19.46 -18.71 2.84
N GLY A 105 18.31 -19.32 2.63
CA GLY A 105 18.16 -20.77 2.53
C GLY A 105 18.73 -21.32 1.22
N SER A 106 18.56 -20.59 0.12
CA SER A 106 19.07 -20.99 -1.19
C SER A 106 19.41 -19.79 -2.08
N VAL A 107 20.38 -19.99 -2.96
CA VAL A 107 20.69 -19.04 -4.03
C VAL A 107 20.73 -19.82 -5.34
N TYR A 108 19.80 -19.54 -6.23
CA TYR A 108 19.68 -20.17 -7.55
C TYR A 108 20.11 -19.19 -8.65
N SER A 109 20.77 -19.72 -9.65
CA SER A 109 21.12 -18.98 -10.86
C SER A 109 20.98 -19.87 -12.10
N PHE A 110 21.20 -19.32 -13.27
CA PHE A 110 21.26 -20.10 -14.51
C PHE A 110 22.40 -21.16 -14.52
N LEU A 111 23.30 -21.12 -13.54
CA LEU A 111 24.34 -22.15 -13.35
C LEU A 111 23.80 -23.47 -12.79
N ASP A 112 22.65 -23.44 -12.15
CA ASP A 112 22.11 -24.54 -11.35
C ASP A 112 21.00 -25.32 -12.08
N VAL A 113 20.48 -24.75 -13.18
CA VAL A 113 19.36 -25.36 -13.92
C VAL A 113 19.82 -26.44 -14.88
N PRO A 114 18.96 -27.45 -15.18
CA PRO A 114 19.29 -28.56 -16.06
C PRO A 114 19.47 -28.11 -17.51
N LEU A 115 20.52 -28.55 -18.17
CA LEU A 115 20.72 -28.40 -19.61
C LEU A 115 20.02 -29.54 -20.34
N LEU A 116 18.92 -29.22 -21.04
CA LEU A 116 18.07 -30.19 -21.70
C LEU A 116 18.40 -30.37 -23.21
N PHE A 117 19.04 -29.35 -23.80
CA PHE A 117 19.36 -29.30 -25.23
C PHE A 117 20.87 -29.11 -25.50
N SER A 118 21.70 -29.16 -24.49
CA SER A 118 23.16 -28.90 -24.63
C SER A 118 24.05 -30.00 -24.04
N PRO A 119 24.12 -31.23 -24.62
CA PRO A 119 23.38 -31.75 -25.77
C PRO A 119 21.96 -32.16 -25.39
N LYS A 120 21.10 -32.40 -26.41
CA LYS A 120 19.72 -32.84 -26.22
C LYS A 120 19.67 -34.15 -25.44
N VAL A 121 18.92 -34.17 -24.33
CA VAL A 121 18.78 -35.31 -23.40
C VAL A 121 17.60 -36.19 -23.82
N ALA A 122 17.68 -37.48 -23.68
CA ALA A 122 16.53 -38.37 -23.85
C ALA A 122 15.76 -38.49 -22.54
N PHE A 123 14.43 -38.70 -22.59
CA PHE A 123 13.59 -38.84 -21.37
C PHE A 123 14.08 -39.90 -20.39
N THR A 124 14.62 -41.03 -20.93
CA THR A 124 15.17 -42.13 -20.12
C THR A 124 16.39 -41.72 -19.30
N ASP A 125 17.12 -40.72 -19.78
CA ASP A 125 18.38 -40.28 -19.15
C ASP A 125 18.13 -39.22 -18.06
N LEU A 126 16.95 -38.62 -18.02
CA LEU A 126 16.57 -37.65 -16.98
C LEU A 126 16.52 -38.26 -15.57
N SER A 127 16.20 -39.57 -15.47
CA SER A 127 16.22 -40.32 -14.21
C SER A 127 17.63 -40.61 -13.69
N ASP A 128 18.63 -40.58 -14.55
CA ASP A 128 20.05 -40.82 -14.19
C ASP A 128 20.79 -39.54 -13.81
N GLY A 129 20.11 -38.39 -13.84
CA GLY A 129 20.62 -37.05 -13.55
C GLY A 129 20.77 -36.18 -14.79
N TYR A 130 20.94 -34.91 -14.55
CA TYR A 130 21.09 -33.89 -15.60
C TYR A 130 22.40 -33.11 -15.43
N ARG A 131 22.90 -32.54 -16.53
CA ARG A 131 24.06 -31.67 -16.52
C ARG A 131 23.64 -30.24 -16.29
N THR A 132 24.51 -29.45 -15.69
CA THR A 132 24.35 -28.01 -15.46
C THR A 132 25.57 -27.25 -16.02
N LEU A 133 25.53 -25.91 -16.03
CA LEU A 133 26.71 -25.12 -16.41
C LEU A 133 27.88 -25.23 -15.44
N ARG A 134 27.70 -25.87 -14.28
CA ARG A 134 28.81 -26.17 -13.33
C ARG A 134 29.64 -27.36 -13.75
N ASP A 135 29.11 -28.22 -14.61
CA ASP A 135 29.78 -29.42 -15.04
C ASP A 135 30.93 -29.13 -16.02
N PRO A 136 32.04 -29.84 -15.90
CA PRO A 136 33.16 -29.64 -16.82
C PRO A 136 32.85 -30.10 -18.23
N GLY A 137 33.33 -29.35 -19.25
CA GLY A 137 33.19 -29.70 -20.64
C GLY A 137 31.86 -29.45 -21.29
N VAL A 138 31.05 -28.56 -20.73
CA VAL A 138 29.82 -28.03 -21.34
C VAL A 138 30.22 -27.11 -22.51
N ASP A 139 29.55 -27.27 -23.64
CA ASP A 139 29.66 -26.37 -24.78
C ASP A 139 28.87 -25.08 -24.52
N LEU A 140 29.57 -23.96 -24.22
CA LEU A 140 28.98 -22.70 -23.85
C LEU A 140 28.21 -22.02 -25.00
N ASP A 141 28.54 -22.28 -26.25
CA ASP A 141 27.80 -21.76 -27.39
C ASP A 141 26.45 -22.48 -27.59
N MET A 142 26.43 -23.80 -27.34
CA MET A 142 25.18 -24.58 -27.31
C MET A 142 24.31 -24.15 -26.15
N ALA A 143 24.89 -24.05 -24.96
CA ALA A 143 24.19 -23.60 -23.75
C ALA A 143 23.60 -22.20 -23.93
N LYS A 144 24.36 -21.24 -24.48
CA LYS A 144 23.84 -19.91 -24.79
C LYS A 144 22.56 -20.00 -25.64
N ARG A 145 22.58 -20.79 -26.74
CA ARG A 145 21.38 -20.95 -27.59
C ARG A 145 20.22 -21.60 -26.87
N GLU A 146 20.51 -22.52 -25.94
CA GLU A 146 19.48 -23.11 -25.09
C GLU A 146 18.75 -22.07 -24.26
N PHE A 147 19.50 -21.16 -23.63
CA PHE A 147 18.95 -20.11 -22.76
C PHE A 147 18.30 -18.95 -23.51
N THR A 148 18.61 -18.69 -24.76
CA THR A 148 18.14 -17.51 -25.51
C THR A 148 17.22 -17.83 -26.71
N GLU A 149 17.11 -19.08 -27.15
CA GLU A 149 16.39 -19.39 -28.40
C GLU A 149 15.62 -20.72 -28.37
N VAL A 150 16.03 -21.69 -27.55
CA VAL A 150 15.56 -23.07 -27.70
C VAL A 150 14.62 -23.49 -26.58
N ASN A 151 14.93 -23.10 -25.36
CA ASN A 151 14.20 -23.56 -24.16
C ASN A 151 13.25 -22.48 -23.64
N PRO A 152 11.92 -22.61 -23.86
CA PRO A 152 10.96 -21.59 -23.46
C PRO A 152 10.85 -21.42 -21.93
N LEU A 153 11.38 -22.36 -21.13
CA LEU A 153 11.42 -22.20 -19.68
C LEU A 153 12.50 -21.21 -19.22
N TYR A 154 13.55 -20.99 -20.01
CA TYR A 154 14.71 -20.19 -19.60
C TYR A 154 14.81 -18.83 -20.28
N GLU A 155 14.30 -18.77 -21.53
CA GLU A 155 14.28 -17.56 -22.34
C GLU A 155 13.49 -16.44 -21.64
N ASP A 156 14.07 -15.24 -21.60
CA ASP A 156 13.50 -14.05 -20.95
C ASP A 156 13.12 -14.22 -19.45
N LEU A 157 13.63 -15.26 -18.80
CA LEU A 157 13.41 -15.49 -17.38
C LEU A 157 14.73 -15.55 -16.60
N LEU A 158 15.63 -16.44 -17.05
CA LEU A 158 16.93 -16.64 -16.39
C LEU A 158 18.04 -15.85 -17.06
N VAL A 159 17.92 -15.68 -18.37
CA VAL A 159 18.86 -14.92 -19.19
C VAL A 159 18.06 -14.04 -20.15
N SER A 160 18.49 -12.80 -20.30
CA SER A 160 17.87 -11.86 -21.24
C SER A 160 18.05 -12.31 -22.70
N ASP A 161 17.13 -11.88 -23.57
CA ASP A 161 17.09 -12.10 -25.01
C ASP A 161 18.45 -11.88 -25.70
N ASP A 162 19.16 -10.81 -25.31
CA ASP A 162 20.48 -10.46 -25.84
C ASP A 162 21.62 -11.33 -25.27
N GLY A 163 21.32 -12.27 -24.37
CA GLY A 163 22.28 -13.17 -23.73
C GLY A 163 23.33 -12.46 -22.87
N ARG A 164 23.03 -11.24 -22.35
CA ARG A 164 23.98 -10.40 -21.64
C ARG A 164 23.69 -10.25 -20.15
N THR A 165 22.44 -10.42 -19.74
CA THR A 165 22.00 -10.23 -18.36
C THR A 165 21.44 -11.54 -17.82
N THR A 166 21.79 -11.87 -16.59
CA THR A 166 21.20 -12.99 -15.83
C THR A 166 20.76 -12.51 -14.44
N ALA A 167 20.03 -13.39 -13.74
CA ALA A 167 19.62 -13.15 -12.38
C ALA A 167 20.06 -14.28 -11.43
N LEU A 168 20.34 -13.91 -10.18
CA LEU A 168 20.47 -14.82 -9.06
C LEU A 168 19.24 -14.63 -8.18
N LEU A 169 18.53 -15.69 -7.89
CA LEU A 169 17.37 -15.73 -7.01
C LEU A 169 17.81 -16.19 -5.62
N LEU A 170 17.68 -15.33 -4.63
CA LEU A 170 17.94 -15.61 -3.23
C LEU A 170 16.63 -15.83 -2.51
N THR A 171 16.41 -17.01 -1.96
CA THR A 171 15.22 -17.37 -1.21
C THR A 171 15.56 -17.36 0.28
N PHE A 172 14.77 -16.63 1.07
CA PHE A 172 14.94 -16.62 2.52
C PHE A 172 14.26 -17.82 3.18
N GLU A 173 14.84 -18.28 4.27
CA GLU A 173 14.21 -19.26 5.13
C GLU A 173 12.92 -18.70 5.73
N ARG A 174 11.87 -19.51 5.70
CA ARG A 174 10.56 -19.12 6.21
C ARG A 174 10.60 -18.94 7.73
N ASP A 175 10.12 -17.82 8.20
CA ASP A 175 9.96 -17.54 9.63
C ASP A 175 8.61 -18.08 10.12
N GLU A 176 8.58 -19.36 10.55
CA GLU A 176 7.36 -20.05 10.98
C GLU A 176 6.59 -19.30 12.08
N ARG A 177 7.31 -18.67 13.04
CA ARG A 177 6.67 -17.93 14.12
C ARG A 177 5.96 -16.68 13.59
N TYR A 178 6.56 -16.01 12.61
CA TYR A 178 5.92 -14.88 11.95
C TYR A 178 4.58 -15.28 11.32
N TYR A 179 4.57 -16.37 10.56
CA TYR A 179 3.38 -16.86 9.89
C TYR A 179 2.33 -17.42 10.84
N GLN A 180 2.71 -18.09 11.91
CA GLN A 180 1.78 -18.56 12.95
C GLN A 180 1.04 -17.37 13.60
N LEU A 181 1.77 -16.31 13.98
CA LEU A 181 1.16 -15.12 14.56
C LEU A 181 0.28 -14.37 13.56
N LEU A 182 0.74 -14.26 12.31
CA LEU A 182 -0.01 -13.62 11.21
C LEU A 182 -1.33 -14.33 10.95
N ASN A 183 -1.29 -15.64 10.75
CA ASN A 183 -2.47 -16.45 10.44
C ASN A 183 -3.47 -16.46 11.61
N ARG A 184 -2.98 -16.57 12.85
CA ARG A 184 -3.85 -16.52 14.03
C ARG A 184 -4.53 -15.18 14.17
N ARG A 185 -3.79 -14.09 13.98
CA ARG A 185 -4.34 -12.73 13.98
C ARG A 185 -5.41 -12.55 12.90
N ASN A 186 -5.12 -13.00 11.66
CA ASN A 186 -6.03 -12.85 10.53
C ASN A 186 -7.31 -13.67 10.74
N ALA A 187 -7.21 -14.93 11.17
CA ALA A 187 -8.37 -15.75 11.47
C ALA A 187 -9.29 -15.15 12.55
N LEU A 188 -8.69 -14.52 13.59
CA LEU A 188 -9.48 -13.82 14.61
C LEU A 188 -10.12 -12.54 14.06
N ARG A 189 -9.44 -11.79 13.19
CA ARG A 189 -10.01 -10.62 12.52
C ARG A 189 -11.15 -10.96 11.57
N ASP A 190 -11.05 -12.06 10.84
CA ASP A 190 -12.12 -12.50 9.93
C ASP A 190 -13.39 -12.87 10.72
N ARG A 191 -13.24 -13.53 11.89
CA ARG A 191 -14.35 -13.79 12.80
C ARG A 191 -14.91 -12.52 13.46
N GLU A 192 -14.06 -11.53 13.76
CA GLU A 192 -14.50 -10.21 14.24
C GLU A 192 -15.37 -9.54 13.19
N ARG A 193 -14.98 -9.57 11.92
CA ARG A 193 -15.73 -9.00 10.80
C ARG A 193 -17.06 -9.70 10.56
N ALA A 194 -17.09 -11.03 10.71
CA ALA A 194 -18.30 -11.82 10.65
C ALA A 194 -19.26 -11.57 11.82
N GLY A 195 -18.82 -10.85 12.86
CA GLY A 195 -19.58 -10.64 14.09
C GLY A 195 -19.71 -11.87 14.98
N GLU A 196 -18.84 -12.86 14.80
CA GLU A 196 -18.82 -14.15 15.47
C GLU A 196 -17.78 -14.22 16.60
N LEU A 197 -17.08 -13.12 16.90
CA LEU A 197 -16.00 -13.09 17.88
C LEU A 197 -16.56 -13.13 19.31
N SER A 198 -16.12 -14.08 20.12
CA SER A 198 -16.44 -14.12 21.55
C SER A 198 -15.56 -13.16 22.35
N ASP A 199 -15.97 -12.76 23.57
CA ASP A 199 -15.20 -11.86 24.44
C ASP A 199 -13.76 -12.39 24.71
N ARG A 200 -13.58 -13.70 24.83
CA ARG A 200 -12.26 -14.32 25.03
C ARG A 200 -11.39 -14.22 23.79
N GLU A 201 -11.99 -14.36 22.61
CA GLU A 201 -11.28 -14.23 21.34
C GLU A 201 -10.94 -12.78 21.04
N ALA A 202 -11.75 -11.82 21.50
CA ALA A 202 -11.41 -10.39 21.42
C ALA A 202 -10.16 -10.08 22.26
N GLU A 203 -10.07 -10.58 23.50
CA GLU A 203 -8.87 -10.47 24.34
C GLU A 203 -7.66 -11.21 23.71
N GLU A 204 -7.90 -12.34 23.06
CA GLU A 204 -6.85 -13.06 22.34
C GLU A 204 -6.37 -12.28 21.12
N LEU A 205 -7.28 -11.67 20.35
CA LEU A 205 -6.93 -10.83 19.18
C LEU A 205 -6.04 -9.64 19.61
N GLU A 206 -6.39 -8.94 20.67
CA GLU A 206 -5.55 -7.84 21.18
C GLU A 206 -4.13 -8.32 21.54
N ARG A 207 -4.04 -9.47 22.22
CA ARG A 207 -2.76 -10.04 22.66
C ARG A 207 -1.92 -10.52 21.46
N VAL A 208 -2.53 -11.27 20.52
CA VAL A 208 -1.84 -11.78 19.33
C VAL A 208 -1.45 -10.62 18.40
N ALA A 209 -2.29 -9.59 18.26
CA ALA A 209 -1.97 -8.42 17.47
C ALA A 209 -0.78 -7.63 18.06
N ALA A 210 -0.70 -7.49 19.38
CA ALA A 210 0.43 -6.85 20.04
C ALA A 210 1.73 -7.67 19.87
N GLU A 211 1.67 -9.00 20.08
CA GLU A 211 2.82 -9.89 19.90
C GLU A 211 3.28 -9.89 18.44
N PHE A 212 2.36 -9.95 17.49
CA PHE A 212 2.67 -9.85 16.06
C PHE A 212 3.34 -8.50 15.73
N SER A 213 2.82 -7.38 16.24
CA SER A 213 3.40 -6.04 15.98
C SER A 213 4.86 -5.95 16.45
N GLU A 214 5.15 -6.48 17.63
CA GLU A 214 6.51 -6.52 18.18
C GLU A 214 7.42 -7.42 17.36
N TYR A 215 6.98 -8.65 17.07
CA TYR A 215 7.76 -9.62 16.32
C TYR A 215 8.00 -9.16 14.87
N HIS A 216 7.00 -8.61 14.21
CA HIS A 216 7.11 -8.03 12.87
C HIS A 216 8.19 -6.93 12.81
N SER A 217 8.25 -6.05 13.83
CA SER A 217 9.29 -5.03 13.89
C SER A 217 10.70 -5.61 14.02
N GLN A 218 10.86 -6.76 14.72
CA GLN A 218 12.14 -7.47 14.82
C GLN A 218 12.50 -8.12 13.47
N VAL A 219 11.54 -8.73 12.77
CA VAL A 219 11.75 -9.30 11.43
C VAL A 219 12.17 -8.21 10.44
N GLN A 220 11.47 -7.07 10.43
CA GLN A 220 11.86 -5.94 9.56
C GLN A 220 13.29 -5.44 9.83
N ALA A 221 13.69 -5.34 11.09
CA ALA A 221 15.07 -4.92 11.43
C ALA A 221 16.12 -5.93 10.93
N ARG A 222 15.84 -7.24 11.03
CA ARG A 222 16.71 -8.29 10.48
C ARG A 222 16.78 -8.20 8.96
N THR A 223 15.67 -8.10 8.28
CA THR A 223 15.63 -7.98 6.81
C THR A 223 16.41 -6.76 6.30
N GLN A 224 16.38 -5.64 7.04
CA GLN A 224 17.21 -4.48 6.70
C GLN A 224 18.70 -4.78 6.81
N GLU A 225 19.12 -5.55 7.82
CA GLU A 225 20.52 -5.95 7.98
C GLU A 225 20.95 -6.92 6.89
N GLU A 226 20.13 -7.94 6.59
CA GLU A 226 20.34 -8.92 5.51
C GLU A 226 20.47 -8.21 4.14
N VAL A 227 19.58 -7.29 3.82
CA VAL A 227 19.65 -6.47 2.58
C VAL A 227 20.94 -5.63 2.54
N ARG A 228 21.38 -5.10 3.69
CA ARG A 228 22.64 -4.33 3.77
C ARG A 228 23.84 -5.23 3.54
N GLU A 229 23.86 -6.42 4.11
CA GLU A 229 24.93 -7.40 3.94
C GLU A 229 25.00 -7.88 2.47
N ILE A 230 23.87 -8.22 1.86
CA ILE A 230 23.79 -8.56 0.43
C ILE A 230 24.39 -7.44 -0.43
N ARG A 231 24.04 -6.17 -0.18
CA ARG A 231 24.63 -5.03 -0.90
C ARG A 231 26.11 -4.90 -0.66
N GLY A 232 26.59 -5.14 0.56
CA GLY A 232 28.02 -5.13 0.89
C GLY A 232 28.81 -6.18 0.09
N ILE A 233 28.25 -7.38 -0.10
CA ILE A 233 28.82 -8.42 -0.96
C ILE A 233 28.80 -7.95 -2.42
N MET A 234 27.64 -7.48 -2.91
CA MET A 234 27.51 -7.01 -4.31
C MET A 234 28.50 -5.90 -4.65
N ASP A 235 28.80 -5.00 -3.72
CA ASP A 235 29.75 -3.90 -3.92
C ASP A 235 31.17 -4.39 -4.26
N GLY A 236 31.56 -5.57 -3.76
CA GLY A 236 32.82 -6.22 -4.10
C GLY A 236 32.91 -6.69 -5.56
N TYR A 237 31.77 -6.82 -6.26
CA TYR A 237 31.68 -7.31 -7.64
C TYR A 237 31.32 -6.23 -8.67
N ARG A 238 30.99 -4.99 -8.24
CA ARG A 238 30.54 -3.90 -9.14
C ARG A 238 31.60 -3.42 -10.12
N ASP A 239 32.86 -3.63 -9.86
CA ASP A 239 33.93 -3.29 -10.82
C ASP A 239 33.87 -4.13 -12.10
N GLN A 240 33.36 -5.36 -12.00
CA GLN A 240 33.36 -6.35 -13.09
C GLN A 240 31.97 -6.50 -13.72
N ALA A 241 30.92 -6.23 -12.98
CA ALA A 241 29.54 -6.34 -13.44
C ALA A 241 28.68 -5.16 -12.96
N GLN A 242 27.66 -4.88 -13.72
CA GLN A 242 26.55 -4.04 -13.26
C GLN A 242 25.57 -4.94 -12.50
N LEU A 243 25.39 -4.63 -11.21
CA LEU A 243 24.56 -5.38 -10.29
C LEU A 243 23.45 -4.50 -9.75
N PHE A 244 22.23 -5.04 -9.74
CA PHE A 244 21.09 -4.42 -9.08
C PHE A 244 20.38 -5.44 -8.21
N LEU A 245 19.88 -4.99 -7.08
CA LEU A 245 19.06 -5.76 -6.18
C LEU A 245 17.58 -5.41 -6.45
N GLY A 246 16.72 -6.41 -6.46
CA GLY A 246 15.26 -6.31 -6.58
C GLY A 246 14.56 -7.29 -5.65
N GLY A 247 13.25 -7.13 -5.50
CA GLY A 247 12.40 -7.99 -4.67
C GLY A 247 11.78 -7.25 -3.49
N VAL A 248 10.67 -7.80 -2.98
CA VAL A 248 9.83 -7.15 -1.97
C VAL A 248 10.59 -6.85 -0.67
N PRO A 249 11.41 -7.75 -0.10
CA PRO A 249 12.17 -7.46 1.11
C PRO A 249 13.11 -6.26 0.96
N MET A 250 13.74 -6.12 -0.21
CA MET A 250 14.59 -4.98 -0.53
C MET A 250 13.78 -3.69 -0.65
N ILE A 251 12.63 -3.74 -1.34
CA ILE A 251 11.74 -2.60 -1.50
C ILE A 251 11.27 -2.10 -0.13
N ALA A 252 10.80 -2.99 0.74
CA ALA A 252 10.37 -2.65 2.10
C ALA A 252 11.49 -2.01 2.92
N SER A 253 12.71 -2.57 2.86
CA SER A 253 13.92 -2.03 3.51
C SER A 253 14.26 -0.63 3.03
N ASP A 254 14.25 -0.40 1.71
CA ASP A 254 14.55 0.90 1.14
C ASP A 254 13.48 1.93 1.42
N MET A 255 12.20 1.55 1.41
CA MET A 255 11.09 2.43 1.78
C MET A 255 11.24 2.96 3.21
N ILE A 256 11.58 2.10 4.18
CA ILE A 256 11.84 2.54 5.56
C ILE A 256 12.98 3.56 5.58
N ARG A 257 14.07 3.29 4.87
CA ARG A 257 15.22 4.19 4.78
C ARG A 257 14.84 5.54 4.15
N PHE A 258 14.00 5.54 3.11
CA PHE A 258 13.49 6.77 2.48
C PHE A 258 12.60 7.54 3.44
N ILE A 259 11.66 6.89 4.16
CA ILE A 259 10.83 7.53 5.18
C ILE A 259 11.69 8.20 6.26
N GLU A 260 12.71 7.52 6.76
CA GLU A 260 13.66 8.08 7.73
C GLU A 260 14.41 9.30 7.18
N SER A 261 14.87 9.20 5.95
CA SER A 261 15.54 10.30 5.26
C SER A 261 14.61 11.49 5.06
N ASP A 262 13.39 11.24 4.62
CA ASP A 262 12.37 12.26 4.40
C ASP A 262 12.00 12.98 5.68
N LEU A 263 11.76 12.25 6.77
CA LEU A 263 11.49 12.85 8.09
C LEU A 263 12.64 13.76 8.54
N LYS A 264 13.90 13.38 8.30
CA LYS A 264 15.08 14.18 8.65
C LYS A 264 15.23 15.38 7.71
N VAL A 265 15.18 15.17 6.40
CA VAL A 265 15.45 16.21 5.39
C VAL A 265 14.30 17.22 5.33
N PHE A 266 13.05 16.75 5.21
CA PHE A 266 11.89 17.65 5.18
C PHE A 266 11.63 18.30 6.52
N GLY A 267 11.75 17.55 7.63
CA GLY A 267 11.59 18.11 8.97
C GLY A 267 12.59 19.23 9.25
N LEU A 268 13.86 19.02 8.95
CA LEU A 268 14.91 20.03 9.10
C LEU A 268 14.77 21.17 8.09
N GLY A 269 14.45 20.86 6.85
CA GLY A 269 14.24 21.84 5.77
C GLY A 269 13.09 22.79 6.09
N VAL A 270 11.94 22.24 6.52
CA VAL A 270 10.77 23.03 6.97
C VAL A 270 11.15 23.88 8.18
N LEU A 271 11.86 23.32 9.16
CA LEU A 271 12.29 24.07 10.34
C LEU A 271 13.20 25.26 9.98
N ILE A 272 14.20 25.05 9.13
CA ILE A 272 15.09 26.12 8.65
C ILE A 272 14.30 27.17 7.88
N PHE A 273 13.40 26.76 7.00
CA PHE A 273 12.55 27.66 6.24
C PHE A 273 11.66 28.50 7.16
N LEU A 274 11.05 27.88 8.19
CA LEU A 274 10.23 28.57 9.16
C LEU A 274 11.03 29.60 9.98
N VAL A 275 12.23 29.21 10.45
CA VAL A 275 13.15 30.13 11.17
C VAL A 275 13.50 31.33 10.31
N LEU A 276 13.89 31.09 9.04
CA LEU A 276 14.27 32.14 8.10
C LEU A 276 13.10 33.08 7.82
N THR A 277 11.92 32.53 7.55
CA THR A 277 10.70 33.31 7.26
C THR A 277 10.29 34.15 8.46
N LEU A 278 10.25 33.60 9.67
CA LEU A 278 9.94 34.35 10.88
C LEU A 278 10.98 35.42 11.18
N PHE A 279 12.26 35.11 10.96
CA PHE A 279 13.33 36.10 11.15
C PHE A 279 13.21 37.26 10.15
N LEU A 280 12.90 36.97 8.88
CA LEU A 280 12.70 37.96 7.84
C LEU A 280 11.51 38.90 8.14
N ILE A 281 10.39 38.30 8.61
CA ILE A 281 9.15 39.05 8.90
C ILE A 281 9.27 39.82 10.20
N PHE A 282 9.65 39.18 11.30
CA PHE A 282 9.55 39.80 12.63
C PHE A 282 10.83 40.49 13.11
N ARG A 283 12.02 40.06 12.64
CA ARG A 283 13.35 40.64 12.94
C ARG A 283 13.67 40.81 14.45
N ARG A 284 12.95 40.08 15.33
CA ARG A 284 13.15 40.04 16.77
C ARG A 284 13.16 38.60 17.26
N PRO A 285 14.17 38.14 18.01
CA PRO A 285 14.31 36.73 18.38
C PRO A 285 13.12 36.20 19.18
N ARG A 286 12.50 37.01 20.03
CA ARG A 286 11.30 36.65 20.80
C ARG A 286 10.16 36.12 19.90
N TRP A 287 9.92 36.76 18.74
CA TRP A 287 8.84 36.42 17.80
C TRP A 287 9.22 35.28 16.83
N VAL A 288 10.46 34.82 16.91
CA VAL A 288 10.95 33.62 16.25
C VAL A 288 10.92 32.43 17.21
N ILE A 289 11.43 32.64 18.43
CA ILE A 289 11.57 31.57 19.41
C ILE A 289 10.22 31.06 19.92
N VAL A 290 9.25 31.93 20.25
CA VAL A 290 7.97 31.53 20.82
C VAL A 290 7.17 30.63 19.88
N PRO A 291 6.96 30.97 18.57
CA PRO A 291 6.32 30.07 17.63
C PRO A 291 7.07 28.74 17.44
N LEU A 292 8.40 28.77 17.35
CA LEU A 292 9.21 27.57 17.21
C LEU A 292 9.11 26.63 18.41
N VAL A 293 9.08 27.16 19.62
CA VAL A 293 8.86 26.34 20.83
C VAL A 293 7.49 25.72 20.80
N CYS A 294 6.44 26.44 20.39
CA CYS A 294 5.11 25.86 20.22
C CYS A 294 5.12 24.72 19.19
N CYS A 295 5.77 24.90 18.04
CA CYS A 295 5.94 23.87 17.02
C CYS A 295 6.69 22.64 17.54
N ALA A 296 7.83 22.85 18.20
CA ALA A 296 8.64 21.76 18.74
C ALA A 296 7.90 20.94 19.80
N VAL A 297 7.19 21.63 20.72
CA VAL A 297 6.37 20.97 21.75
C VAL A 297 5.22 20.19 21.12
N THR A 298 4.51 20.76 20.15
CA THR A 298 3.41 20.06 19.46
C THR A 298 3.92 18.82 18.75
N ALA A 299 5.01 18.95 17.98
CA ALA A 299 5.63 17.82 17.28
C ALA A 299 6.04 16.71 18.27
N LEU A 300 6.72 17.06 19.37
CA LEU A 300 7.17 16.11 20.38
C LEU A 300 5.98 15.40 21.06
N VAL A 301 4.94 16.15 21.44
CA VAL A 301 3.76 15.58 22.11
C VAL A 301 3.02 14.61 21.18
N VAL A 302 2.86 14.97 19.90
CA VAL A 302 2.17 14.08 18.92
C VAL A 302 3.02 12.85 18.62
N THR A 303 4.33 13.00 18.38
CA THR A 303 5.24 11.86 18.17
C THR A 303 5.27 10.92 19.38
N GLY A 304 5.37 11.48 20.61
CA GLY A 304 5.31 10.68 21.84
C GLY A 304 3.96 9.98 22.02
N TRP A 305 2.86 10.63 21.63
CA TRP A 305 1.54 10.00 21.66
C TRP A 305 1.43 8.84 20.66
N LEU A 306 1.99 8.98 19.45
CA LEU A 306 2.06 7.89 18.46
C LEU A 306 2.86 6.70 19.00
N GLY A 307 4.03 6.95 19.63
CA GLY A 307 4.82 5.90 20.29
C GLY A 307 4.05 5.21 21.43
N TRP A 308 3.33 5.99 22.27
CA TRP A 308 2.53 5.42 23.35
C TRP A 308 1.39 4.52 22.87
N MET A 309 0.76 4.86 21.75
CA MET A 309 -0.34 4.09 21.13
C MET A 309 0.15 2.93 20.26
N ASP A 310 1.46 2.71 20.16
CA ASP A 310 2.08 1.80 19.17
C ASP A 310 1.57 2.03 17.73
N TRP A 311 1.29 3.29 17.40
CA TRP A 311 0.72 3.65 16.10
C TRP A 311 1.84 3.89 15.10
N LYS A 312 1.97 3.00 14.15
CA LYS A 312 3.04 3.01 13.16
C LYS A 312 2.80 4.09 12.10
N VAL A 313 3.88 4.73 11.69
CA VAL A 313 3.86 5.71 10.62
C VAL A 313 4.24 5.04 9.30
N THR A 314 3.35 5.12 8.33
CA THR A 314 3.51 4.58 6.98
C THR A 314 4.13 5.60 6.04
N VAL A 315 4.42 5.18 4.79
CA VAL A 315 4.93 6.07 3.74
C VAL A 315 4.03 7.29 3.52
N ILE A 316 2.69 7.09 3.50
CA ILE A 316 1.71 8.18 3.32
C ILE A 316 1.71 9.13 4.51
N SER A 317 1.73 8.57 5.71
CA SER A 317 1.66 9.36 6.93
C SER A 317 2.99 10.01 7.32
N SER A 318 4.10 9.71 6.65
CA SER A 318 5.44 10.30 6.95
C SER A 318 5.47 11.82 6.92
N ASN A 319 4.61 12.43 6.12
CA ASN A 319 4.51 13.89 5.99
C ASN A 319 3.77 14.58 7.16
N TYR A 320 3.23 13.81 8.15
CA TYR A 320 2.46 14.38 9.26
C TYR A 320 3.23 15.45 10.02
N LEU A 321 4.54 15.23 10.24
CA LEU A 321 5.38 16.15 11.02
C LEU A 321 5.50 17.53 10.34
N SER A 322 5.79 17.55 9.06
CA SER A 322 5.91 18.78 8.27
C SER A 322 4.60 19.57 8.23
N LEU A 323 3.48 18.89 7.98
CA LEU A 323 2.16 19.51 7.97
C LEU A 323 1.76 20.04 9.35
N LEU A 324 2.03 19.28 10.41
CA LEU A 324 1.74 19.68 11.78
C LEU A 324 2.53 20.93 12.18
N LEU A 325 3.81 21.02 11.80
CA LEU A 325 4.65 22.20 12.01
C LEU A 325 4.07 23.43 11.30
N ILE A 326 3.64 23.29 10.04
CA ILE A 326 3.06 24.37 9.24
C ILE A 326 1.76 24.88 9.87
N ILE A 327 0.84 23.97 10.26
CA ILE A 327 -0.44 24.34 10.87
C ILE A 327 -0.23 24.99 12.25
N THR A 328 0.65 24.41 13.09
CA THR A 328 0.99 24.99 14.40
C THR A 328 1.60 26.39 14.25
N MET A 329 2.45 26.56 13.23
CA MET A 329 3.04 27.86 12.90
C MET A 329 1.98 28.87 12.49
N SER A 330 1.00 28.49 11.67
CA SER A 330 -0.11 29.35 11.25
C SER A 330 -0.86 29.89 12.47
N ILE A 331 -1.25 29.02 13.40
CA ILE A 331 -1.94 29.44 14.66
C ILE A 331 -1.10 30.45 15.45
N THR A 332 0.19 30.17 15.60
CA THR A 332 1.08 31.03 16.42
C THR A 332 1.42 32.34 15.75
N ILE A 333 1.49 32.40 14.42
CA ILE A 333 1.67 33.66 13.65
C ILE A 333 0.45 34.56 13.86
N HIS A 334 -0.76 34.03 13.73
CA HIS A 334 -1.99 34.79 13.96
C HIS A 334 -2.05 35.39 15.37
N LEU A 335 -1.70 34.59 16.39
CA LEU A 335 -1.59 35.07 17.77
C LEU A 335 -0.52 36.17 17.91
N THR A 336 0.64 35.99 17.29
CA THR A 336 1.75 36.93 17.33
C THR A 336 1.39 38.26 16.66
N VAL A 337 0.78 38.22 15.48
CA VAL A 337 0.38 39.41 14.71
C VAL A 337 -0.67 40.19 15.50
N ARG A 338 -1.69 39.51 16.02
CA ARG A 338 -2.74 40.17 16.83
C ARG A 338 -2.21 40.78 18.12
N TYR A 339 -1.30 40.07 18.81
CA TYR A 339 -0.65 40.64 20.00
C TYR A 339 0.12 41.93 19.68
N ARG A 340 0.86 41.94 18.54
CA ARG A 340 1.62 43.12 18.13
C ARG A 340 0.71 44.30 17.75
N GLU A 341 -0.36 44.03 17.04
CA GLU A 341 -1.37 45.02 16.65
C GLU A 341 -2.00 45.69 17.87
N LEU A 342 -2.46 44.87 18.84
CA LEU A 342 -3.01 45.41 20.09
C LEU A 342 -1.99 46.22 20.90
N HIS A 343 -0.72 45.84 20.87
CA HIS A 343 0.35 46.57 21.55
C HIS A 343 0.71 47.92 20.81
N GLU A 344 0.57 47.96 19.46
CA GLU A 344 0.72 49.18 18.70
C GLU A 344 -0.46 50.16 18.92
N GLU A 345 -1.68 49.64 19.02
CA GLU A 345 -2.88 50.42 19.34
C GLU A 345 -2.88 50.93 20.80
N ASN A 346 -2.31 50.15 21.72
CA ASN A 346 -2.27 50.48 23.16
C ASN A 346 -0.85 50.35 23.71
N PRO A 347 0.03 51.35 23.47
CA PRO A 347 1.46 51.28 23.82
C PRO A 347 1.75 51.11 25.34
N ASP A 348 0.86 51.61 26.20
CA ASP A 348 1.01 51.62 27.65
C ASP A 348 0.28 50.42 28.32
N ALA A 349 -0.30 49.50 27.53
CA ALA A 349 -1.00 48.35 28.07
C ALA A 349 -0.04 47.38 28.78
N ASP A 350 -0.50 46.80 29.89
CA ASP A 350 0.25 45.80 30.62
C ASP A 350 0.24 44.44 29.89
N GLN A 351 1.19 43.58 30.20
CA GLN A 351 1.36 42.28 29.56
C GLN A 351 0.13 41.39 29.72
N ALA A 352 -0.50 41.40 30.89
CA ALA A 352 -1.65 40.55 31.18
C ALA A 352 -2.87 40.96 30.35
N TRP A 353 -3.07 42.29 30.19
CA TRP A 353 -4.15 42.83 29.35
C TRP A 353 -3.93 42.44 27.86
N LEU A 354 -2.73 42.65 27.34
CA LEU A 354 -2.39 42.30 25.95
C LEU A 354 -2.64 40.83 25.66
N LEU A 355 -2.18 39.92 26.52
CA LEU A 355 -2.38 38.47 26.36
C LEU A 355 -3.86 38.08 26.45
N LYS A 356 -4.59 38.65 27.38
CA LYS A 356 -6.04 38.41 27.54
C LYS A 356 -6.82 38.86 26.29
N GLU A 357 -6.53 40.04 25.79
CA GLU A 357 -7.24 40.62 24.66
C GLU A 357 -6.87 39.89 23.35
N THR A 358 -5.61 39.52 23.17
CA THR A 358 -5.17 38.65 22.06
C THR A 358 -5.95 37.33 22.05
N ALA A 359 -6.02 36.66 23.20
CA ALA A 359 -6.75 35.40 23.31
C ALA A 359 -8.27 35.59 23.06
N ALA A 360 -8.85 36.70 23.54
CA ALA A 360 -10.26 37.00 23.35
C ALA A 360 -10.66 37.16 21.89
N HIS A 361 -9.81 37.83 21.10
CA HIS A 361 -10.06 38.04 19.67
C HIS A 361 -9.72 36.80 18.82
N MET A 362 -8.66 36.08 19.16
CA MET A 362 -8.18 34.98 18.33
C MET A 362 -8.79 33.61 18.63
N MET A 363 -9.35 33.39 19.83
CA MET A 363 -9.86 32.08 20.24
C MET A 363 -10.97 31.55 19.33
N ARG A 364 -11.94 32.40 18.95
CA ARG A 364 -13.02 31.96 18.07
C ARG A 364 -12.55 31.63 16.67
N PRO A 365 -11.87 32.56 15.95
CA PRO A 365 -11.36 32.28 14.61
C PRO A 365 -10.48 31.03 14.59
N SER A 366 -9.53 30.89 15.55
CA SER A 366 -8.64 29.73 15.62
C SER A 366 -9.36 28.40 15.88
N ILE A 367 -10.41 28.37 16.71
CA ILE A 367 -11.20 27.17 16.90
C ILE A 367 -11.91 26.77 15.61
N TYR A 368 -12.52 27.71 14.88
CA TYR A 368 -13.18 27.39 13.61
C TYR A 368 -12.17 26.95 12.54
N MET A 369 -11.03 27.65 12.44
CA MET A 369 -9.92 27.25 11.58
C MET A 369 -9.50 25.81 11.84
N VAL A 370 -9.20 25.47 13.09
CA VAL A 370 -8.81 24.11 13.49
C VAL A 370 -9.90 23.10 13.18
N LEU A 371 -11.17 23.43 13.46
CA LEU A 371 -12.28 22.54 13.16
C LEU A 371 -12.45 22.29 11.66
N THR A 372 -12.26 23.31 10.79
CA THR A 372 -12.32 23.12 9.32
C THR A 372 -11.19 22.25 8.84
N THR A 373 -9.99 22.45 9.35
CA THR A 373 -8.83 21.66 8.99
C THR A 373 -8.95 20.23 9.51
N MET A 374 -9.46 20.02 10.73
CA MET A 374 -9.79 18.71 11.28
C MET A 374 -10.83 17.98 10.40
N VAL A 375 -11.86 18.68 9.93
CA VAL A 375 -12.86 18.11 8.99
C VAL A 375 -12.20 17.69 7.69
N GLY A 376 -11.28 18.50 7.15
CA GLY A 376 -10.51 18.14 5.95
C GLY A 376 -9.72 16.84 6.12
N PHE A 377 -9.01 16.68 7.24
CA PHE A 377 -8.25 15.46 7.50
C PHE A 377 -9.13 14.28 7.93
N SER A 378 -10.17 14.51 8.73
CA SER A 378 -11.08 13.43 9.16
C SER A 378 -11.89 12.84 8.01
N SER A 379 -12.05 13.54 6.89
CA SER A 379 -12.69 12.97 5.69
C SER A 379 -11.89 11.83 5.07
N LEU A 380 -10.57 11.82 5.27
CA LEU A 380 -9.70 10.73 4.82
C LEU A 380 -10.01 9.39 5.51
N VAL A 381 -10.66 9.43 6.68
CA VAL A 381 -11.10 8.23 7.41
C VAL A 381 -12.19 7.44 6.67
N ILE A 382 -12.86 8.08 5.69
CA ILE A 382 -13.88 7.43 4.86
C ILE A 382 -13.24 6.61 3.71
N SER A 383 -11.93 6.71 3.55
CA SER A 383 -11.19 5.90 2.57
C SER A 383 -11.23 4.42 2.93
N ASP A 384 -11.14 3.56 1.92
CA ASP A 384 -11.01 2.11 2.09
C ASP A 384 -9.53 1.68 2.30
N ILE A 385 -8.59 2.64 2.35
CA ILE A 385 -7.15 2.41 2.39
C ILE A 385 -6.60 2.74 3.77
N ARG A 386 -6.10 1.74 4.49
CA ARG A 386 -5.65 1.86 5.87
C ARG A 386 -4.66 3.00 6.13
N PRO A 387 -3.55 3.17 5.38
CA PRO A 387 -2.62 4.26 5.60
C PRO A 387 -3.22 5.66 5.45
N VAL A 388 -4.24 5.82 4.57
CA VAL A 388 -4.97 7.08 4.38
C VAL A 388 -5.86 7.36 5.59
N ILE A 389 -6.55 6.33 6.10
CA ILE A 389 -7.38 6.41 7.32
C ILE A 389 -6.51 6.81 8.51
N ASP A 390 -5.40 6.11 8.71
CA ASP A 390 -4.47 6.38 9.81
C ASP A 390 -3.91 7.79 9.75
N PHE A 391 -3.51 8.26 8.57
CA PHE A 391 -3.06 9.63 8.35
C PHE A 391 -4.15 10.65 8.69
N GLY A 392 -5.39 10.38 8.29
CA GLY A 392 -6.56 11.22 8.62
C GLY A 392 -6.74 11.38 10.14
N TRP A 393 -6.68 10.28 10.90
CA TRP A 393 -6.78 10.32 12.36
C TRP A 393 -5.57 10.98 13.02
N MET A 394 -4.33 10.63 12.62
CA MET A 394 -3.10 11.22 13.15
C MET A 394 -3.13 12.75 13.04
N MET A 395 -3.49 13.26 11.86
CA MET A 395 -3.56 14.69 11.61
C MET A 395 -4.71 15.35 12.36
N THR A 396 -5.89 14.75 12.40
CA THR A 396 -7.04 15.28 13.11
C THR A 396 -6.73 15.49 14.59
N ILE A 397 -6.15 14.50 15.24
CA ILE A 397 -5.75 14.57 16.65
C ILE A 397 -4.58 15.56 16.82
N GLY A 398 -3.57 15.48 15.94
CA GLY A 398 -2.41 16.38 15.98
C GLY A 398 -2.76 17.85 15.88
N ILE A 399 -3.72 18.22 15.05
CA ILE A 399 -4.23 19.59 14.91
C ILE A 399 -4.96 20.02 16.17
N GLY A 400 -5.74 19.13 16.79
CA GLY A 400 -6.35 19.39 18.10
C GLY A 400 -5.33 19.66 19.20
N VAL A 401 -4.27 18.86 19.26
CA VAL A 401 -3.12 19.05 20.18
C VAL A 401 -2.43 20.39 19.87
N ALA A 402 -2.24 20.76 18.61
CA ALA A 402 -1.63 22.03 18.22
C ALA A 402 -2.42 23.23 18.74
N LEU A 403 -3.75 23.22 18.62
CA LEU A 403 -4.60 24.28 19.16
C LEU A 403 -4.42 24.43 20.67
N VAL A 404 -4.51 23.31 21.41
CA VAL A 404 -4.37 23.32 22.88
C VAL A 404 -2.98 23.82 23.27
N THR A 405 -1.94 23.29 22.65
CA THR A 405 -0.54 23.68 22.92
C THR A 405 -0.30 25.15 22.65
N CYS A 406 -0.77 25.68 21.52
CA CYS A 406 -0.58 27.10 21.18
C CYS A 406 -1.27 28.03 22.17
N PHE A 407 -2.53 27.74 22.54
CA PHE A 407 -3.26 28.58 23.50
C PHE A 407 -2.81 28.44 24.95
N LEU A 408 -2.12 27.35 25.31
CA LEU A 408 -1.47 27.20 26.62
C LEU A 408 -0.08 27.83 26.65
N LEU A 409 0.75 27.48 25.66
CA LEU A 409 2.18 27.76 25.73
C LEU A 409 2.51 29.17 25.26
N PHE A 410 1.84 29.71 24.23
CA PHE A 410 2.09 31.06 23.76
C PHE A 410 1.91 32.12 24.85
N PRO A 411 0.78 32.19 25.59
CA PRO A 411 0.64 33.12 26.66
C PRO A 411 1.54 32.80 27.87
N ALA A 412 1.78 31.51 28.17
CA ALA A 412 2.65 31.12 29.29
C ALA A 412 4.11 31.54 29.08
N LEU A 413 4.62 31.48 27.87
CA LEU A 413 5.97 31.91 27.51
C LEU A 413 6.13 33.43 27.50
N LEU A 414 5.07 34.15 27.13
CA LEU A 414 5.11 35.60 27.03
C LEU A 414 4.80 36.30 28.37
N ALA A 415 4.00 35.69 29.25
CA ALA A 415 3.57 36.28 30.51
C ALA A 415 4.72 36.78 31.45
N PRO A 416 5.85 36.04 31.59
CA PRO A 416 6.96 36.51 32.40
C PRO A 416 7.83 37.59 31.73
N LEU A 417 7.59 37.85 30.42
CA LEU A 417 8.37 38.82 29.66
C LEU A 417 7.69 40.20 29.65
N SER A 418 8.46 41.27 29.71
CA SER A 418 7.92 42.64 29.59
C SER A 418 7.41 42.88 28.15
N PRO A 419 6.36 43.67 27.96
CA PRO A 419 5.82 44.01 26.62
C PRO A 419 6.89 44.64 25.69
N GLY A 420 7.82 45.37 26.26
CA GLY A 420 8.85 46.07 25.54
C GLY A 420 8.28 47.39 24.88
N ARG A 421 9.04 48.02 24.03
CA ARG A 421 8.56 49.15 23.24
C ARG A 421 7.87 48.68 21.96
N PRO A 422 6.66 49.18 21.61
CA PRO A 422 6.05 48.95 20.30
C PRO A 422 6.99 49.39 19.17
N ARG A 423 6.93 48.72 18.06
CA ARG A 423 7.83 49.07 16.93
C ARG A 423 7.26 50.25 16.14
N GLN A 424 7.93 51.34 16.17
CA GLN A 424 7.74 52.46 15.24
C GLN A 424 8.70 52.21 14.03
N GLY A 425 8.24 51.57 12.97
CA GLY A 425 9.06 51.34 11.80
C GLY A 425 8.23 50.86 10.58
N ARG A 426 8.74 51.15 9.37
CA ARG A 426 8.16 50.68 8.11
C ARG A 426 8.07 49.15 8.11
N ASP A 427 6.86 48.62 8.27
CA ASP A 427 6.59 47.22 8.18
C ASP A 427 6.45 46.84 6.68
N LEU A 428 7.39 46.04 6.19
CA LEU A 428 7.41 45.55 4.82
C LEU A 428 6.13 44.82 4.48
N THR A 429 5.67 44.01 5.44
CA THR A 429 4.44 43.23 5.35
C THR A 429 3.22 44.14 5.15
N ARG A 430 3.12 45.22 5.92
CA ARG A 430 2.03 46.21 5.75
C ARG A 430 2.02 46.86 4.38
N SER A 431 3.19 47.17 3.83
CA SER A 431 3.28 47.75 2.50
C SER A 431 2.85 46.78 1.41
N ILE A 432 3.21 45.53 1.53
CA ILE A 432 2.83 44.47 0.60
C ILE A 432 1.32 44.20 0.67
N THR A 433 0.77 44.03 1.87
CA THR A 433 -0.68 43.75 2.03
C THR A 433 -1.55 44.95 1.56
N LEU A 434 -1.13 46.15 1.83
CA LEU A 434 -1.82 47.33 1.29
C LEU A 434 -1.75 47.45 -0.25
N ALA A 435 -0.63 47.02 -0.84
CA ALA A 435 -0.51 46.96 -2.32
C ALA A 435 -1.50 45.93 -2.90
N PHE A 436 -1.60 44.72 -2.28
CA PHE A 436 -2.60 43.72 -2.68
C PHE A 436 -4.03 44.20 -2.48
N ALA A 437 -4.34 44.81 -1.34
CA ALA A 437 -5.67 45.40 -1.11
C ALA A 437 -6.00 46.47 -2.15
N GLY A 438 -5.03 47.34 -2.51
CA GLY A 438 -5.18 48.33 -3.57
C GLY A 438 -5.37 47.74 -4.96
N PHE A 439 -4.68 46.66 -5.26
CA PHE A 439 -4.84 45.88 -6.49
C PHE A 439 -6.23 45.21 -6.56
N ALA A 440 -6.67 44.59 -5.47
CA ALA A 440 -8.00 43.98 -5.38
C ALA A 440 -9.14 45.02 -5.55
N ASP A 441 -9.00 46.20 -4.98
CA ASP A 441 -10.02 47.28 -5.09
C ASP A 441 -10.09 47.90 -6.51
N ARG A 442 -8.96 48.17 -7.14
CA ARG A 442 -8.89 48.79 -8.48
C ARG A 442 -9.07 47.79 -9.63
N GLY A 443 -8.64 46.55 -9.42
CA GLY A 443 -8.58 45.49 -10.42
C GLY A 443 -9.67 44.43 -10.31
N ARG A 444 -10.85 44.73 -9.82
CA ARG A 444 -11.94 43.76 -9.57
C ARG A 444 -12.27 42.92 -10.81
N LEU A 445 -12.53 43.54 -11.94
CA LEU A 445 -12.86 42.84 -13.18
C LEU A 445 -11.68 42.02 -13.75
N PRO A 446 -10.47 42.61 -13.90
CA PRO A 446 -9.30 41.84 -14.28
C PRO A 446 -9.01 40.66 -13.36
N LEU A 447 -9.20 40.82 -12.03
CA LEU A 447 -8.97 39.73 -11.08
C LEU A 447 -9.98 38.57 -11.25
N LEU A 448 -11.29 38.91 -11.44
CA LEU A 448 -12.30 37.90 -11.73
C LEU A 448 -12.06 37.19 -13.06
N VAL A 449 -11.65 37.94 -14.10
CA VAL A 449 -11.27 37.35 -15.40
C VAL A 449 -10.04 36.43 -15.24
N LEU A 450 -9.03 36.87 -14.50
CA LEU A 450 -7.84 36.04 -14.22
C LEU A 450 -8.22 34.75 -13.45
N THR A 451 -9.04 34.86 -12.41
CA THR A 451 -9.54 33.69 -11.65
C THR A 451 -10.33 32.76 -12.56
N GLY A 452 -11.17 33.31 -13.44
CA GLY A 452 -11.90 32.53 -14.44
C GLY A 452 -10.98 31.80 -15.42
N LEU A 453 -9.93 32.46 -15.91
CA LEU A 453 -8.92 31.87 -16.78
C LEU A 453 -8.12 30.76 -16.05
N VAL A 454 -7.73 31.01 -14.80
CA VAL A 454 -7.05 29.99 -13.97
C VAL A 454 -7.96 28.78 -13.76
N LEU A 455 -9.24 28.99 -13.49
CA LEU A 455 -10.20 27.90 -13.32
C LEU A 455 -10.41 27.10 -14.62
N ILE A 456 -10.53 27.78 -15.77
CA ILE A 456 -10.61 27.11 -17.08
C ILE A 456 -9.34 26.33 -17.36
N GLY A 457 -8.17 26.90 -17.11
CA GLY A 457 -6.89 26.20 -17.24
C GLY A 457 -6.77 25.02 -16.29
N ALA A 458 -7.25 25.17 -15.06
CA ALA A 458 -7.26 24.10 -14.07
C ALA A 458 -8.19 22.95 -14.49
N VAL A 459 -9.41 23.25 -14.93
CA VAL A 459 -10.34 22.22 -15.45
C VAL A 459 -9.74 21.52 -16.67
N TRP A 460 -9.10 22.25 -17.58
CA TRP A 460 -8.41 21.62 -18.71
C TRP A 460 -7.22 20.77 -18.28
N GLY A 461 -6.44 21.20 -17.28
CA GLY A 461 -5.39 20.37 -16.67
C GLY A 461 -5.95 19.09 -16.05
N MET A 462 -7.08 19.19 -15.34
CA MET A 462 -7.72 18.02 -14.73
C MET A 462 -8.14 16.95 -15.76
N THR A 463 -8.50 17.34 -17.00
CA THR A 463 -8.81 16.35 -18.06
C THR A 463 -7.58 15.58 -18.56
N ARG A 464 -6.39 16.00 -18.17
CA ARG A 464 -5.12 15.32 -18.48
C ARG A 464 -4.59 14.50 -17.30
N LEU A 465 -5.28 14.53 -16.18
CA LEU A 465 -4.87 13.78 -15.00
C LEU A 465 -5.04 12.29 -15.26
N THR A 466 -3.96 11.56 -15.06
CA THR A 466 -3.96 10.09 -15.14
C THR A 466 -4.05 9.50 -13.74
N VAL A 467 -4.78 8.40 -13.59
CA VAL A 467 -4.93 7.67 -12.30
C VAL A 467 -3.96 6.51 -12.23
N GLU A 468 -3.33 6.14 -13.35
CA GLU A 468 -2.38 5.04 -13.41
C GLU A 468 -0.99 5.49 -13.05
N THR A 469 -0.44 4.86 -12.03
CA THR A 469 0.95 5.03 -11.61
C THR A 469 1.63 3.68 -11.63
N ARG A 470 2.78 3.61 -12.30
CA ARG A 470 3.63 2.43 -12.23
C ARG A 470 4.35 2.46 -10.89
N PHE A 471 4.42 1.31 -10.24
CA PHE A 471 5.09 1.21 -8.93
C PHE A 471 6.54 1.71 -8.97
N ILE A 472 7.23 1.49 -10.09
CA ILE A 472 8.59 1.94 -10.33
C ILE A 472 8.72 3.49 -10.30
N ASP A 473 7.68 4.23 -10.69
CA ASP A 473 7.70 5.70 -10.76
C ASP A 473 7.62 6.38 -9.38
N TYR A 474 7.38 5.63 -8.29
CA TYR A 474 7.51 6.15 -6.92
C TYR A 474 8.96 6.45 -6.54
N PHE A 475 9.92 5.88 -7.25
CA PHE A 475 11.34 6.01 -6.96
C PHE A 475 12.04 6.91 -7.99
N GLN A 476 12.98 7.72 -7.51
CA GLN A 476 13.78 8.58 -8.40
C GLN A 476 14.60 7.74 -9.38
N GLU A 477 14.74 8.21 -10.62
CA GLU A 477 15.41 7.48 -11.71
C GLU A 477 16.87 7.10 -11.43
N ASP A 478 17.56 7.82 -10.54
CA ASP A 478 18.94 7.58 -10.14
C ASP A 478 19.08 6.56 -8.99
N THR A 479 17.96 6.13 -8.39
CA THR A 479 17.99 5.14 -7.30
C THR A 479 18.23 3.72 -7.81
N GLU A 480 18.93 2.91 -7.00
CA GLU A 480 19.20 1.51 -7.31
C GLU A 480 17.91 0.71 -7.50
N ILE A 481 16.89 0.98 -6.68
CA ILE A 481 15.59 0.32 -6.78
C ILE A 481 14.90 0.59 -8.12
N HIS A 482 14.88 1.86 -8.60
CA HIS A 482 14.31 2.21 -9.90
C HIS A 482 15.03 1.50 -11.05
N GLN A 483 16.37 1.58 -11.03
CA GLN A 483 17.20 0.97 -12.09
C GLN A 483 17.12 -0.56 -12.07
N GLY A 484 17.12 -1.17 -10.88
CA GLY A 484 17.00 -2.61 -10.70
C GLY A 484 15.66 -3.14 -11.17
N MET A 485 14.55 -2.51 -10.75
CA MET A 485 13.21 -2.87 -11.21
C MET A 485 13.08 -2.74 -12.73
N LEU A 486 13.60 -1.65 -13.31
CA LEU A 486 13.56 -1.42 -14.75
C LEU A 486 14.39 -2.45 -15.52
N GLN A 487 15.51 -2.89 -14.95
CA GLN A 487 16.36 -3.92 -15.54
C GLN A 487 15.65 -5.28 -15.55
N ILE A 488 15.05 -5.67 -14.43
CA ILE A 488 14.26 -6.91 -14.33
C ILE A 488 13.07 -6.85 -15.29
N ASP A 489 12.34 -5.75 -15.27
CA ASP A 489 11.12 -5.56 -16.04
C ASP A 489 11.34 -5.69 -17.57
N ARG A 490 12.42 -5.09 -18.07
CA ARG A 490 12.70 -5.07 -19.51
C ARG A 490 13.53 -6.23 -20.01
N LYS A 491 14.31 -6.88 -19.14
CA LYS A 491 15.31 -7.87 -19.54
C LYS A 491 14.98 -9.28 -19.07
N LEU A 492 14.09 -9.41 -18.10
CA LEU A 492 13.74 -10.69 -17.47
C LEU A 492 12.22 -10.92 -17.44
N GLY A 493 11.53 -10.43 -18.49
CA GLY A 493 10.15 -10.81 -18.78
C GLY A 493 9.06 -10.13 -17.95
N GLY A 494 9.33 -8.99 -17.29
CA GLY A 494 8.33 -8.24 -16.51
C GLY A 494 8.49 -8.38 -15.00
N THR A 495 7.88 -7.45 -14.24
CA THR A 495 7.99 -7.39 -12.78
C THR A 495 6.68 -7.63 -12.05
N THR A 496 5.54 -7.40 -12.69
CA THR A 496 4.23 -7.47 -12.03
C THR A 496 3.52 -8.79 -12.35
N PRO A 497 3.33 -9.70 -11.37
CA PRO A 497 2.67 -10.98 -11.62
C PRO A 497 1.16 -10.83 -11.78
N LEU A 498 0.63 -11.54 -12.78
CA LEU A 498 -0.78 -11.80 -13.02
C LEU A 498 -0.96 -13.31 -13.13
N ASP A 499 -1.79 -13.89 -12.32
CA ASP A 499 -2.12 -15.30 -12.35
C ASP A 499 -3.52 -15.50 -12.91
N ILE A 500 -3.62 -16.38 -13.91
CA ILE A 500 -4.87 -16.79 -14.53
C ILE A 500 -5.11 -18.23 -14.10
N VAL A 501 -6.11 -18.41 -13.24
CA VAL A 501 -6.46 -19.70 -12.67
C VAL A 501 -7.70 -20.21 -13.40
N ILE A 502 -7.63 -21.46 -13.88
CA ILE A 502 -8.70 -22.08 -14.66
C ILE A 502 -9.10 -23.40 -14.02
N ASP A 503 -10.36 -23.50 -13.62
CA ASP A 503 -10.95 -24.70 -13.05
C ASP A 503 -11.46 -25.65 -14.12
N ALA A 504 -11.39 -26.95 -13.84
CA ALA A 504 -12.06 -27.94 -14.64
C ALA A 504 -13.59 -27.76 -14.54
N PRO A 505 -14.36 -27.98 -15.61
CA PRO A 505 -15.81 -27.91 -15.56
C PRO A 505 -16.35 -28.84 -14.47
N GLU A 506 -17.39 -28.40 -13.77
CA GLU A 506 -18.12 -29.26 -12.86
C GLU A 506 -18.70 -30.44 -13.67
N GLU A 507 -18.38 -31.69 -13.30
CA GLU A 507 -19.07 -32.85 -13.83
C GLU A 507 -20.54 -32.76 -13.35
N LYS A 508 -21.43 -32.39 -14.26
CA LYS A 508 -22.85 -32.61 -14.03
C LYS A 508 -23.02 -34.08 -13.76
N ALA A 509 -23.48 -34.42 -12.59
CA ALA A 509 -23.86 -35.79 -12.20
C ALA A 509 -25.09 -36.23 -13.02
N ASP A 510 -24.90 -36.40 -14.33
CA ASP A 510 -25.85 -37.02 -15.22
C ASP A 510 -25.17 -38.21 -15.93
N ASN A 511 -25.75 -39.39 -15.65
CA ASN A 511 -25.45 -40.70 -16.23
C ASN A 511 -24.31 -41.54 -15.60
N ALA A 512 -24.54 -41.97 -14.37
CA ALA A 512 -24.10 -43.31 -13.99
C ALA A 512 -25.00 -44.30 -14.78
N PRO A 513 -24.47 -45.24 -15.61
CA PRO A 513 -25.28 -46.29 -16.19
C PRO A 513 -25.74 -47.20 -15.03
N SER A 514 -27.05 -47.19 -14.77
CA SER A 514 -27.70 -48.13 -13.87
C SER A 514 -27.25 -49.54 -14.23
N ALA A 515 -26.51 -50.16 -13.35
CA ALA A 515 -26.23 -51.59 -13.42
C ALA A 515 -27.54 -52.34 -13.40
N THR A 516 -27.86 -52.96 -14.51
CA THR A 516 -28.99 -53.83 -14.70
C THR A 516 -28.88 -55.01 -13.71
N GLN A 517 -29.64 -54.93 -12.63
CA GLN A 517 -29.96 -56.12 -11.85
C GLN A 517 -31.04 -56.87 -12.62
N GLN A 518 -30.65 -57.99 -13.21
CA GLN A 518 -31.56 -59.05 -13.60
C GLN A 518 -32.18 -59.62 -12.31
N ASP A 519 -33.48 -59.45 -12.15
CA ASP A 519 -34.27 -60.36 -11.31
C ASP A 519 -35.50 -60.81 -12.10
N SER A 520 -35.68 -62.06 -12.04
CA SER A 520 -36.68 -62.89 -12.74
C SER A 520 -37.99 -62.90 -11.94
N GLY A 521 -39.06 -62.70 -12.67
CA GLY A 521 -40.36 -63.40 -12.46
C GLY A 521 -41.40 -62.76 -11.58
N ASP A 522 -42.44 -62.32 -11.96
CA ASP A 522 -43.72 -62.92 -12.18
C ASP A 522 -44.86 -61.88 -12.25
N THR A 523 -45.80 -62.15 -13.15
CA THR A 523 -47.07 -61.59 -13.51
C THR A 523 -47.92 -61.00 -12.34
N ALA A 524 -48.54 -59.84 -12.57
CA ALA A 524 -49.99 -59.72 -12.61
C ALA A 524 -50.50 -58.30 -12.97
N GLN A 525 -51.47 -58.29 -13.86
CA GLN A 525 -52.27 -57.16 -14.37
C GLN A 525 -53.04 -56.32 -13.32
N SER A 526 -53.17 -55.02 -13.56
CA SER A 526 -54.44 -54.34 -13.90
C SER A 526 -54.32 -52.83 -13.71
N VAL A 527 -54.48 -52.07 -14.76
CA VAL A 527 -55.61 -51.28 -15.25
C VAL A 527 -55.98 -50.05 -14.40
N ASP A 528 -55.92 -48.89 -15.12
CA ASP A 528 -56.62 -47.62 -14.95
C ASP A 528 -56.33 -46.75 -13.76
N GLY A 529 -56.16 -45.45 -13.87
CA GLY A 529 -56.66 -44.44 -14.78
C GLY A 529 -56.54 -43.06 -14.09
N PHE A 530 -56.33 -42.06 -14.89
CA PHE A 530 -56.72 -40.66 -14.79
C PHE A 530 -56.47 -39.82 -13.50
N GLY A 531 -55.94 -38.64 -13.73
CA GLY A 531 -56.40 -37.40 -13.13
C GLY A 531 -55.37 -36.43 -12.69
N ALA A 532 -55.22 -35.39 -13.50
CA ALA A 532 -54.56 -34.11 -13.18
C ALA A 532 -55.23 -33.44 -11.97
N VAL A 533 -54.49 -32.54 -11.32
CA VAL A 533 -54.83 -31.14 -11.12
C VAL A 533 -53.98 -30.51 -10.00
N GLU A 534 -53.30 -29.48 -10.35
CA GLU A 534 -52.89 -28.21 -9.74
C GLU A 534 -53.09 -27.90 -8.24
N ALA A 535 -52.13 -27.05 -7.84
CA ALA A 535 -52.21 -25.82 -7.00
C ALA A 535 -51.93 -25.93 -5.51
N ASP A 536 -50.81 -25.34 -5.14
CA ASP A 536 -50.50 -24.14 -4.31
C ASP A 536 -51.43 -23.82 -3.11
N PRO A 537 -51.04 -22.89 -2.23
CA PRO A 537 -49.99 -22.84 -1.18
C PRO A 537 -50.59 -22.46 0.21
N PHE A 538 -49.69 -22.21 1.18
CA PHE A 538 -49.88 -21.53 2.48
C PHE A 538 -50.50 -22.26 3.66
N ALA A 539 -49.81 -22.10 4.77
CA ALA A 539 -50.17 -21.86 6.17
C ALA A 539 -49.57 -22.89 7.11
N ASP A 540 -48.64 -22.56 7.89
CA ASP A 540 -48.67 -21.83 9.19
C ASP A 540 -49.06 -22.72 10.39
N ASP A 541 -48.22 -22.60 11.39
CA ASP A 541 -48.52 -22.61 12.82
C ASP A 541 -48.41 -23.91 13.62
N GLY A 542 -47.52 -23.87 14.61
CA GLY A 542 -47.86 -24.11 15.98
C GLY A 542 -47.52 -25.46 16.62
N GLY A 543 -46.57 -25.34 17.54
CA GLY A 543 -46.91 -25.88 18.87
C GLY A 543 -46.12 -27.07 19.42
N VAL A 544 -45.21 -26.80 20.30
CA VAL A 544 -45.11 -27.21 21.71
C VAL A 544 -44.99 -28.70 22.08
N GLY A 545 -43.98 -28.99 22.90
CA GLY A 545 -44.04 -29.91 24.03
C GLY A 545 -43.06 -31.07 23.99
N ALA A 546 -41.99 -31.01 24.68
CA ALA A 546 -41.75 -31.40 26.07
C ALA A 546 -41.37 -32.88 26.31
N ASN A 547 -40.25 -33.00 27.01
CA ASN A 547 -39.89 -33.93 28.06
C ASN A 547 -39.26 -35.27 27.78
N GLY A 548 -38.17 -35.46 28.47
CA GLY A 548 -37.82 -36.54 29.38
C GLY A 548 -36.54 -37.25 28.93
N ASP A 549 -35.50 -37.17 29.57
CA ASP A 549 -34.95 -37.38 30.93
C ASP A 549 -34.08 -38.64 30.95
N ASP A 550 -33.02 -38.60 31.76
CA ASP A 550 -32.18 -39.67 32.29
C ASP A 550 -31.10 -40.27 31.35
N GLY A 551 -29.84 -40.37 31.68
CA GLY A 551 -29.12 -40.20 32.95
C GLY A 551 -27.81 -40.99 32.90
N PHE A 552 -26.82 -40.44 33.57
CA PHE A 552 -25.66 -41.08 34.19
C PHE A 552 -24.53 -41.74 33.38
N GLY A 553 -23.32 -41.31 33.71
CA GLY A 553 -22.14 -42.11 33.72
C GLY A 553 -20.81 -41.38 33.51
N ALA A 554 -20.32 -40.75 34.55
CA ALA A 554 -18.94 -40.37 34.69
C ALA A 554 -18.02 -41.57 34.85
N VAL A 555 -16.84 -41.53 34.25
CA VAL A 555 -15.61 -42.09 34.84
C VAL A 555 -14.40 -41.29 34.35
N GLU A 556 -13.57 -41.00 35.33
CA GLU A 556 -12.30 -40.26 35.34
C GLU A 556 -11.14 -40.96 34.62
N ASP A 557 -10.16 -40.10 34.25
CA ASP A 557 -8.70 -40.27 34.32
C ASP A 557 -8.00 -41.38 33.57
N ASP A 558 -7.08 -41.08 32.66
CA ASP A 558 -5.65 -41.04 32.98
C ASP A 558 -4.80 -40.58 31.78
N PRO A 559 -3.67 -39.86 32.00
CA PRO A 559 -2.82 -39.36 30.96
C PRO A 559 -1.66 -40.32 30.67
N PHE A 560 -1.03 -40.17 29.52
CA PHE A 560 0.14 -40.86 29.00
C PHE A 560 -0.08 -42.12 28.14
N ALA A 561 -0.06 -41.82 26.81
CA ALA A 561 0.70 -42.61 25.87
C ALA A 561 0.81 -41.94 24.50
N SER A 562 1.95 -41.45 24.22
CA SER A 562 2.82 -41.44 23.00
C SER A 562 2.22 -41.77 21.66
N SER A 563 2.66 -40.91 20.70
CA SER A 563 2.97 -41.16 19.28
C SER A 563 1.78 -41.41 18.35
N GLY A 564 1.48 -40.38 17.57
CA GLY A 564 0.72 -40.45 16.33
C GLY A 564 1.05 -39.19 15.55
N ASP A 565 1.91 -39.35 14.59
CA ASP A 565 2.31 -38.39 13.55
C ASP A 565 1.07 -38.06 12.71
N ASP A 566 0.50 -36.87 12.91
CA ASP A 566 -0.50 -36.31 12.01
C ASP A 566 0.02 -34.93 11.60
N GLY A 567 0.71 -34.93 10.45
CA GLY A 567 1.18 -33.75 9.77
C GLY A 567 0.02 -32.85 9.35
N PHE A 568 -0.14 -31.75 10.08
CA PHE A 568 -0.91 -30.61 9.59
C PHE A 568 -0.01 -29.81 8.66
N GLY A 569 -0.36 -29.82 7.37
CA GLY A 569 0.25 -28.97 6.35
C GLY A 569 0.10 -27.49 6.72
N GLU A 570 1.22 -26.80 6.82
CA GLU A 570 1.29 -25.39 7.15
C GLU A 570 0.90 -24.50 5.99
N PRO A 571 0.17 -23.39 6.23
CA PRO A 571 -0.23 -22.45 5.17
C PRO A 571 0.90 -21.50 4.79
N ALA A 572 1.10 -21.35 3.48
CA ALA A 572 2.03 -20.44 2.85
C ALA A 572 1.67 -18.96 3.08
N GLY A 573 2.67 -18.12 3.16
CA GLY A 573 2.57 -16.74 3.63
C GLY A 573 1.97 -15.70 2.69
N ASP A 574 1.54 -14.63 3.30
CA ASP A 574 0.69 -13.58 2.77
C ASP A 574 1.49 -12.33 2.35
N ASP A 575 2.31 -12.41 1.33
CA ASP A 575 2.87 -11.21 0.69
C ASP A 575 2.28 -11.06 -0.72
N PRO A 576 1.45 -10.01 -0.98
CA PRO A 576 0.80 -9.82 -2.26
C PRO A 576 1.76 -9.56 -3.41
N PHE A 577 3.04 -9.32 -3.15
CA PHE A 577 4.07 -9.10 -4.17
C PHE A 577 5.05 -10.26 -4.34
N ALA A 578 4.94 -11.34 -3.53
CA ALA A 578 5.91 -12.43 -3.50
C ALA A 578 5.68 -13.55 -4.53
N ALA A 579 4.59 -13.53 -5.28
CA ALA A 579 4.15 -14.67 -6.09
C ALA A 579 4.69 -14.67 -7.53
N SER A 580 5.99 -14.71 -7.77
CA SER A 580 6.46 -15.03 -9.12
C SER A 580 7.90 -15.52 -9.23
N GLY A 581 8.39 -16.21 -8.22
CA GLY A 581 9.66 -16.93 -8.29
C GLY A 581 9.41 -18.40 -7.97
N ALA A 582 9.15 -19.21 -8.98
CA ALA A 582 8.98 -20.64 -8.82
C ALA A 582 10.30 -21.28 -8.42
N SER A 583 10.50 -21.53 -7.13
CA SER A 583 11.27 -22.64 -6.52
C SER A 583 11.36 -22.48 -5.01
N GLY A 584 10.24 -22.49 -4.30
CA GLY A 584 10.20 -22.73 -2.87
C GLY A 584 9.90 -24.23 -2.66
N GLN A 585 10.68 -24.91 -1.84
CA GLN A 585 10.34 -26.26 -1.40
C GLN A 585 8.93 -26.26 -0.81
N ALA A 586 7.97 -26.75 -1.58
CA ALA A 586 6.73 -27.24 -1.04
C ALA A 586 7.07 -28.34 -0.02
N GLY A 587 6.41 -28.34 1.13
CA GLY A 587 6.56 -29.41 2.13
C GLY A 587 6.49 -30.78 1.46
N ALA A 588 7.27 -31.72 1.97
CA ALA A 588 7.39 -33.09 1.45
C ALA A 588 6.04 -33.84 1.50
N GLY A 589 5.14 -33.50 0.56
CA GLY A 589 3.98 -34.26 0.17
C GLY A 589 4.17 -34.67 -1.27
N ASP A 590 3.76 -35.89 -1.64
CA ASP A 590 3.70 -36.36 -3.03
C ASP A 590 3.10 -35.24 -3.89
N GLY A 591 3.91 -34.67 -4.81
CA GLY A 591 3.45 -33.61 -5.73
C GLY A 591 2.24 -34.05 -6.56
N PRO A 592 1.63 -33.14 -7.37
CA PRO A 592 0.36 -33.39 -8.05
C PRO A 592 0.29 -34.74 -8.73
N ASN A 593 -0.78 -35.51 -8.47
CA ASN A 593 -0.98 -36.78 -9.10
C ASN A 593 -1.34 -36.61 -10.58
N LEU A 594 -0.35 -36.67 -11.44
CA LEU A 594 -0.51 -36.49 -12.88
C LEU A 594 -1.36 -37.59 -13.51
N LYS A 595 -1.46 -38.79 -12.86
CA LYS A 595 -2.27 -39.89 -13.35
C LYS A 595 -3.75 -39.62 -13.08
N GLY A 596 -4.50 -39.29 -14.12
CA GLY A 596 -5.93 -38.98 -14.02
C GLY A 596 -6.25 -37.48 -13.83
N ALA A 597 -5.24 -36.62 -13.76
CA ALA A 597 -5.42 -35.18 -13.74
C ALA A 597 -6.20 -34.69 -14.96
N TYR A 598 -7.24 -33.92 -14.74
CA TYR A 598 -8.12 -33.43 -15.81
C TYR A 598 -7.32 -32.69 -16.89
N TRP A 599 -6.45 -31.77 -16.50
CA TRP A 599 -5.70 -30.93 -17.42
C TRP A 599 -4.49 -31.62 -18.08
N TYR A 600 -3.99 -32.73 -17.53
CA TYR A 600 -2.79 -33.39 -18.02
C TYR A 600 -3.08 -34.40 -19.15
N THR A 601 -3.63 -33.87 -20.25
CA THR A 601 -3.87 -34.61 -21.50
C THR A 601 -3.32 -33.84 -22.71
N PRO A 602 -2.83 -34.51 -23.76
CA PRO A 602 -2.24 -33.80 -24.92
C PRO A 602 -3.14 -32.72 -25.50
N GLN A 603 -4.43 -33.00 -25.68
CA GLN A 603 -5.39 -32.07 -26.31
C GLN A 603 -5.63 -30.84 -25.43
N ARG A 604 -5.72 -31.00 -24.10
CA ARG A 604 -5.92 -29.88 -23.17
C ARG A 604 -4.65 -29.06 -22.99
N LEU A 605 -3.48 -29.73 -22.94
CA LEU A 605 -2.19 -29.04 -22.92
C LEU A 605 -1.94 -28.24 -24.20
N ASP A 606 -2.30 -28.78 -25.38
CA ASP A 606 -2.22 -28.01 -26.65
C ASP A 606 -3.14 -26.76 -26.61
N ARG A 607 -4.32 -26.86 -26.00
CA ARG A 607 -5.23 -25.71 -25.80
C ARG A 607 -4.61 -24.68 -24.85
N ILE A 608 -3.94 -25.11 -23.79
CA ILE A 608 -3.24 -24.20 -22.87
C ILE A 608 -2.07 -23.49 -23.61
N ILE A 609 -1.34 -24.19 -24.51
CA ILE A 609 -0.32 -23.55 -25.34
C ILE A 609 -0.92 -22.43 -26.21
N GLU A 610 -2.13 -22.62 -26.74
CA GLU A 610 -2.80 -21.57 -27.52
C GLU A 610 -3.16 -20.38 -26.65
N MET A 611 -3.58 -20.59 -25.38
CA MET A 611 -3.81 -19.53 -24.39
C MET A 611 -2.51 -18.78 -24.04
N GLU A 612 -1.41 -19.53 -23.80
CA GLU A 612 -0.09 -18.93 -23.56
C GLU A 612 0.34 -18.03 -24.71
N ARG A 613 0.27 -18.51 -25.94
CA ARG A 613 0.64 -17.74 -27.15
C ARG A 613 -0.22 -16.49 -27.32
N TYR A 614 -1.51 -16.59 -27.02
CA TYR A 614 -2.38 -15.43 -27.02
C TYR A 614 -1.90 -14.40 -25.99
N LEU A 615 -1.64 -14.82 -24.76
CA LEU A 615 -1.14 -13.94 -23.69
C LEU A 615 0.21 -13.32 -24.03
N GLU A 616 1.14 -14.08 -24.58
CA GLU A 616 2.44 -13.59 -25.06
C GLU A 616 2.33 -12.61 -26.24
N SER A 617 1.23 -12.66 -27.00
CA SER A 617 1.00 -11.74 -28.12
C SER A 617 0.58 -10.33 -27.70
N LEU A 618 0.20 -10.14 -26.45
CA LEU A 618 -0.18 -8.84 -25.91
C LEU A 618 1.07 -8.00 -25.63
N PRO A 619 1.09 -6.72 -26.02
CA PRO A 619 2.30 -5.90 -25.89
C PRO A 619 2.65 -5.52 -24.46
N GLU A 620 1.70 -5.63 -23.53
CA GLU A 620 1.86 -5.35 -22.11
C GLU A 620 2.39 -6.54 -21.31
N THR A 621 2.33 -7.75 -21.90
CA THR A 621 2.78 -8.97 -21.25
C THR A 621 4.20 -9.32 -21.64
N GLY A 622 4.94 -9.82 -20.70
CA GLY A 622 6.27 -10.38 -20.92
C GLY A 622 6.22 -11.91 -20.85
N LYS A 623 6.93 -12.49 -19.90
CA LYS A 623 6.99 -13.96 -19.79
C LYS A 623 5.68 -14.57 -19.32
N VAL A 624 5.24 -15.62 -20.03
CA VAL A 624 4.09 -16.46 -19.66
C VAL A 624 4.58 -17.87 -19.39
N LEU A 625 4.15 -18.46 -18.29
CA LEU A 625 4.52 -19.79 -17.85
C LEU A 625 3.31 -20.59 -17.37
N SER A 626 3.21 -21.84 -17.78
CA SER A 626 2.23 -22.79 -17.27
C SER A 626 2.77 -24.22 -17.36
N ILE A 627 1.96 -25.19 -16.98
CA ILE A 627 2.28 -26.61 -17.21
C ILE A 627 2.48 -26.92 -18.70
N ALA A 628 1.84 -26.16 -19.59
CA ALA A 628 1.98 -26.35 -21.04
C ALA A 628 3.34 -25.90 -21.57
N THR A 629 4.02 -24.94 -20.92
CA THR A 629 5.42 -24.59 -21.23
C THR A 629 6.34 -25.80 -21.02
N THR A 630 6.17 -26.52 -19.89
CA THR A 630 6.90 -27.77 -19.61
C THR A 630 6.57 -28.84 -20.64
N TYR A 631 5.31 -28.96 -21.06
CA TYR A 631 4.89 -29.89 -22.12
C TYR A 631 5.48 -29.52 -23.50
N GLU A 632 5.63 -28.23 -23.81
CA GLU A 632 6.27 -27.77 -25.05
C GLU A 632 7.76 -28.15 -25.10
N VAL A 633 8.46 -28.03 -23.98
CA VAL A 633 9.85 -28.54 -23.84
C VAL A 633 9.89 -30.03 -24.06
N ALA A 634 8.97 -30.79 -23.48
CA ALA A 634 8.89 -32.23 -23.67
C ALA A 634 8.61 -32.60 -25.15
N LYS A 635 7.75 -31.88 -25.88
CA LYS A 635 7.54 -32.04 -27.33
C LYS A 635 8.82 -31.77 -28.14
N LYS A 636 9.61 -30.77 -27.79
CA LYS A 636 10.90 -30.47 -28.40
C LYS A 636 11.94 -31.57 -28.14
N ILE A 637 11.93 -32.16 -26.92
CA ILE A 637 12.80 -33.29 -26.59
C ILE A 637 12.39 -34.54 -27.38
N ASN A 638 11.10 -34.78 -27.59
CA ASN A 638 10.58 -35.95 -28.33
C ASN A 638 10.61 -35.77 -29.85
N ASP A 639 11.04 -34.63 -30.41
CA ASP A 639 10.99 -34.30 -31.84
C ASP A 639 9.57 -34.38 -32.44
N GLY A 640 8.54 -34.13 -31.63
CA GLY A 640 7.17 -34.18 -32.09
C GLY A 640 6.13 -34.31 -30.98
N PRO A 641 4.84 -34.39 -31.36
CA PRO A 641 3.76 -34.49 -30.36
C PRO A 641 3.90 -35.76 -29.54
N LEU A 642 3.54 -35.64 -28.25
CA LEU A 642 3.51 -36.76 -27.31
C LEU A 642 2.14 -37.45 -27.35
N SER A 643 2.12 -38.77 -27.46
CA SER A 643 0.90 -39.52 -27.17
C SER A 643 0.58 -39.51 -25.67
N TYR A 644 -0.68 -39.79 -25.33
CA TYR A 644 -1.10 -39.91 -23.91
C TYR A 644 -0.22 -40.88 -23.11
N VAL A 645 0.17 -42.03 -23.73
CA VAL A 645 1.02 -43.02 -23.05
C VAL A 645 2.44 -42.45 -22.78
N GLN A 646 3.02 -41.76 -23.79
CA GLN A 646 4.33 -41.11 -23.59
C GLN A 646 4.28 -40.02 -22.54
N LEU A 647 3.18 -39.24 -22.49
CA LEU A 647 2.98 -38.21 -21.45
C LEU A 647 2.89 -38.82 -20.06
N MET A 648 2.18 -39.94 -19.90
CA MET A 648 2.08 -40.66 -18.63
C MET A 648 3.41 -41.29 -18.21
N LEU A 649 4.18 -41.78 -19.17
CA LEU A 649 5.53 -42.31 -18.90
C LEU A 649 6.48 -41.18 -18.48
N LEU A 650 6.42 -40.01 -19.14
CA LEU A 650 7.20 -38.83 -18.76
C LEU A 650 6.91 -38.43 -17.32
N ALA A 651 5.65 -38.40 -16.92
CA ALA A 651 5.24 -38.12 -15.54
C ALA A 651 5.86 -39.05 -14.49
N SER A 652 6.23 -40.28 -14.90
CA SER A 652 6.88 -41.26 -14.03
C SER A 652 8.41 -41.16 -14.01
N PHE A 653 9.01 -40.49 -14.98
CA PHE A 653 10.47 -40.30 -15.09
C PHE A 653 10.97 -38.95 -14.57
N ILE A 654 10.07 -37.96 -14.38
CA ILE A 654 10.45 -36.66 -13.83
C ILE A 654 10.85 -36.85 -12.37
N PRO A 655 12.09 -36.52 -11.98
CA PRO A 655 12.52 -36.51 -10.58
C PRO A 655 11.67 -35.53 -9.73
N ASP A 656 11.52 -35.84 -8.44
CA ASP A 656 10.66 -35.05 -7.54
C ASP A 656 11.10 -33.58 -7.43
N ASP A 657 12.39 -33.31 -7.46
CA ASP A 657 12.97 -31.97 -7.48
C ASP A 657 12.57 -31.17 -8.73
N LEU A 658 12.55 -31.79 -9.90
CA LEU A 658 12.06 -31.17 -11.12
C LEU A 658 10.54 -31.06 -11.17
N ARG A 659 9.81 -32.03 -10.61
CA ARG A 659 8.35 -31.99 -10.51
C ARG A 659 7.90 -30.78 -9.66
N SER A 660 8.53 -30.56 -8.53
CA SER A 660 8.24 -29.41 -7.66
C SER A 660 8.49 -28.06 -8.33
N GLN A 661 9.41 -27.99 -9.28
CA GLN A 661 9.75 -26.76 -10.01
C GLN A 661 8.94 -26.56 -11.31
N LEU A 662 8.60 -27.62 -12.01
CA LEU A 662 8.05 -27.54 -13.36
C LEU A 662 6.55 -27.87 -13.45
N VAL A 663 5.97 -28.47 -12.42
CA VAL A 663 4.58 -28.94 -12.40
C VAL A 663 3.78 -28.35 -11.26
N SER A 664 4.25 -28.50 -10.03
CA SER A 664 3.54 -28.05 -8.83
C SER A 664 3.16 -26.56 -8.81
N PRO A 665 3.94 -25.63 -9.39
CA PRO A 665 3.54 -24.22 -9.44
C PRO A 665 2.37 -23.92 -10.39
N TYR A 666 1.98 -24.89 -11.24
CA TYR A 666 1.02 -24.66 -12.33
C TYR A 666 -0.17 -25.63 -12.34
N LEU A 667 -0.13 -26.71 -11.55
CA LEU A 667 -1.20 -27.71 -11.50
C LEU A 667 -1.53 -28.01 -10.04
N SER A 668 -2.82 -27.98 -9.70
CA SER A 668 -3.30 -28.35 -8.37
C SER A 668 -3.05 -29.84 -8.06
N ASP A 669 -3.00 -30.20 -6.80
CA ASP A 669 -2.71 -31.58 -6.35
C ASP A 669 -3.76 -32.58 -6.86
N ASP A 670 -5.02 -32.16 -7.03
CA ASP A 670 -6.10 -32.94 -7.60
C ASP A 670 -6.14 -32.95 -9.13
N GLY A 671 -5.28 -32.15 -9.78
CA GLY A 671 -5.19 -32.00 -11.23
C GLY A 671 -6.41 -31.36 -11.91
N ARG A 672 -7.31 -30.73 -11.12
CA ARG A 672 -8.53 -30.10 -11.63
C ARG A 672 -8.39 -28.59 -11.89
N GLN A 673 -7.41 -27.94 -11.31
CA GLN A 673 -7.12 -26.53 -11.48
C GLN A 673 -5.75 -26.32 -12.11
N ILE A 674 -5.64 -25.36 -13.02
CA ILE A 674 -4.37 -24.92 -13.60
C ILE A 674 -4.14 -23.43 -13.33
N ARG A 675 -2.88 -23.07 -13.19
CA ARG A 675 -2.41 -21.69 -13.08
C ARG A 675 -1.54 -21.36 -14.30
N ILE A 676 -1.88 -20.26 -14.99
CA ILE A 676 -1.03 -19.62 -16.00
C ILE A 676 -0.46 -18.37 -15.34
N SER A 677 0.84 -18.33 -15.15
CA SER A 677 1.52 -17.19 -14.54
C SER A 677 2.05 -16.27 -15.64
N VAL A 678 1.57 -15.03 -15.64
CA VAL A 678 1.92 -13.98 -16.60
C VAL A 678 2.71 -12.91 -15.88
N ARG A 679 3.84 -12.52 -16.40
CA ARG A 679 4.56 -11.33 -15.94
C ARG A 679 4.20 -10.15 -16.82
N VAL A 680 3.64 -9.11 -16.23
CA VAL A 680 3.30 -7.87 -16.92
C VAL A 680 4.49 -6.92 -16.88
N VAL A 681 4.78 -6.30 -18.03
CA VAL A 681 5.84 -5.31 -18.19
C VAL A 681 5.35 -3.96 -17.67
N ASP A 682 5.65 -3.67 -16.40
CA ASP A 682 5.17 -2.46 -15.71
C ASP A 682 5.69 -1.17 -16.36
N SER A 683 6.87 -1.21 -16.98
CA SER A 683 7.47 -0.09 -17.69
C SER A 683 6.88 0.18 -19.09
N TYR A 684 5.91 -0.62 -19.55
CA TYR A 684 5.28 -0.41 -20.87
C TYR A 684 4.53 0.91 -20.90
N LYS A 685 4.85 1.74 -21.90
CA LYS A 685 4.20 3.06 -22.05
C LYS A 685 2.81 2.90 -22.65
N GLY A 686 1.82 2.99 -21.83
CA GLY A 686 0.41 2.84 -22.23
C GLY A 686 -0.28 1.67 -21.56
N LEU A 687 0.39 1.05 -20.60
CA LEU A 687 -0.24 0.04 -19.74
C LEU A 687 -1.46 0.66 -19.04
N ASN A 688 -2.62 0.11 -19.32
CA ASN A 688 -3.86 0.35 -18.58
C ASN A 688 -4.30 -0.97 -17.95
N ARG A 689 -4.05 -1.12 -16.64
CA ARG A 689 -4.24 -2.38 -15.92
C ARG A 689 -5.68 -2.85 -15.95
N ASN A 690 -6.61 -1.95 -15.73
CA ASN A 690 -8.04 -2.31 -15.77
C ASN A 690 -8.46 -2.78 -17.15
N GLN A 691 -8.06 -2.07 -18.19
CA GLN A 691 -8.38 -2.43 -19.57
C GLN A 691 -7.73 -3.76 -19.97
N LEU A 692 -6.48 -4.00 -19.56
CA LEU A 692 -5.78 -5.26 -19.82
C LEU A 692 -6.49 -6.44 -19.14
N LEU A 693 -6.89 -6.29 -17.87
CA LEU A 693 -7.60 -7.34 -17.13
C LEU A 693 -8.98 -7.64 -17.75
N GLU A 694 -9.73 -6.60 -18.14
CA GLU A 694 -11.01 -6.75 -18.83
C GLU A 694 -10.85 -7.41 -20.20
N GLN A 695 -9.83 -7.03 -20.97
CA GLN A 695 -9.51 -7.62 -22.26
C GLN A 695 -9.14 -9.09 -22.14
N ILE A 696 -8.24 -9.43 -21.22
CA ILE A 696 -7.84 -10.83 -20.98
C ILE A 696 -9.06 -11.65 -20.58
N ARG A 697 -9.89 -11.16 -19.67
CA ARG A 697 -11.11 -11.85 -19.22
C ARG A 697 -12.08 -12.08 -20.40
N ALA A 698 -12.37 -11.06 -21.18
CA ALA A 698 -13.29 -11.15 -22.32
C ALA A 698 -12.76 -12.14 -23.39
N ASP A 699 -11.49 -12.01 -23.74
CA ASP A 699 -10.86 -12.85 -24.76
C ASP A 699 -10.75 -14.31 -24.31
N MET A 700 -10.45 -14.58 -23.04
CA MET A 700 -10.43 -15.95 -22.50
C MET A 700 -11.79 -16.61 -22.54
N LEU A 701 -12.86 -15.89 -22.24
CA LEU A 701 -14.23 -16.40 -22.29
C LEU A 701 -14.69 -16.61 -23.74
N GLU A 702 -14.40 -15.67 -24.65
CA GLU A 702 -14.90 -15.70 -26.03
C GLU A 702 -14.07 -16.62 -26.94
N LYS A 703 -12.72 -16.50 -26.92
CA LYS A 703 -11.84 -17.23 -27.84
C LYS A 703 -11.61 -18.68 -27.43
N PHE A 704 -11.61 -18.92 -26.11
CA PHE A 704 -11.32 -20.24 -25.55
C PHE A 704 -12.56 -20.91 -24.91
N ASP A 705 -13.76 -20.39 -25.13
CA ASP A 705 -15.05 -20.99 -24.71
C ASP A 705 -15.00 -21.46 -23.22
N LEU A 706 -14.51 -20.59 -22.34
CA LEU A 706 -14.51 -20.81 -20.90
C LEU A 706 -15.79 -20.23 -20.29
N GLN A 707 -16.30 -20.89 -19.25
CA GLN A 707 -17.41 -20.32 -18.47
C GLN A 707 -16.89 -19.29 -17.46
N PRO A 708 -17.68 -18.26 -17.14
CA PRO A 708 -17.25 -17.24 -16.17
C PRO A 708 -16.81 -17.79 -14.81
N GLU A 709 -17.42 -18.88 -14.37
CA GLU A 709 -17.16 -19.57 -13.11
C GLU A 709 -15.86 -20.37 -13.10
N GLN A 710 -15.31 -20.66 -14.28
CA GLN A 710 -14.06 -21.40 -14.43
C GLN A 710 -12.83 -20.48 -14.45
N LEU A 711 -13.01 -19.17 -14.68
CA LEU A 711 -11.92 -18.23 -14.95
C LEU A 711 -11.74 -17.25 -13.81
N HIS A 712 -10.63 -17.33 -13.11
CA HIS A 712 -10.27 -16.43 -12.03
C HIS A 712 -8.95 -15.71 -12.34
N LEU A 713 -8.97 -14.40 -12.25
CA LEU A 713 -7.78 -13.56 -12.35
C LEU A 713 -7.35 -13.14 -10.97
N THR A 714 -6.09 -13.34 -10.63
CA THR A 714 -5.48 -13.00 -9.34
C THR A 714 -4.02 -12.56 -9.50
N GLY A 715 -3.32 -12.34 -8.42
CA GLY A 715 -1.94 -11.88 -8.43
C GLY A 715 -1.80 -10.40 -8.08
N ALA A 716 -0.56 -9.93 -7.90
CA ALA A 716 -0.28 -8.56 -7.49
C ALA A 716 -0.86 -7.51 -8.46
N MET A 717 -0.93 -7.84 -9.75
CA MET A 717 -1.55 -7.00 -10.78
C MET A 717 -3.02 -6.67 -10.46
N VAL A 718 -3.81 -7.68 -10.07
CA VAL A 718 -5.23 -7.53 -9.74
C VAL A 718 -5.38 -6.71 -8.45
N LEU A 719 -4.61 -7.05 -7.42
CA LEU A 719 -4.65 -6.34 -6.14
C LEU A 719 -4.27 -4.86 -6.31
N TYR A 720 -3.24 -4.58 -7.08
CA TYR A 720 -2.82 -3.23 -7.37
C TYR A 720 -3.86 -2.44 -8.18
N ASN A 721 -4.48 -3.09 -9.19
CA ASN A 721 -5.59 -2.49 -9.93
C ASN A 721 -6.78 -2.17 -9.03
N ASN A 722 -7.21 -3.09 -8.16
CA ASN A 722 -8.31 -2.88 -7.22
C ASN A 722 -7.99 -1.72 -6.26
N MET A 723 -6.77 -1.65 -5.78
CA MET A 723 -6.31 -0.53 -4.95
C MET A 723 -6.42 0.80 -5.70
N LEU A 724 -5.97 0.88 -6.96
CA LEU A 724 -6.07 2.10 -7.76
C LEU A 724 -7.51 2.52 -8.04
N GLN A 725 -8.41 1.56 -8.34
CA GLN A 725 -9.84 1.84 -8.55
C GLN A 725 -10.49 2.34 -7.24
N SER A 726 -10.20 1.68 -6.13
CA SER A 726 -10.67 2.11 -4.81
C SER A 726 -10.16 3.51 -4.42
N LEU A 727 -8.90 3.83 -4.77
CA LEU A 727 -8.33 5.17 -4.60
C LEU A 727 -9.18 6.22 -5.30
N PHE A 728 -9.56 5.98 -6.54
CA PHE A 728 -10.34 6.92 -7.34
C PHE A 728 -11.73 7.15 -6.77
N ASP A 729 -12.45 6.06 -6.43
CA ASP A 729 -13.77 6.13 -5.81
C ASP A 729 -13.74 6.81 -4.44
N SER A 730 -12.73 6.47 -3.64
CA SER A 730 -12.48 7.08 -2.34
C SER A 730 -12.23 8.58 -2.45
N GLN A 731 -11.48 9.03 -3.46
CA GLN A 731 -11.21 10.45 -3.72
C GLN A 731 -12.50 11.23 -3.98
N ILE A 732 -13.38 10.70 -4.85
CA ILE A 732 -14.66 11.35 -5.18
C ILE A 732 -15.53 11.46 -3.92
N LYS A 733 -15.67 10.36 -3.17
CA LYS A 733 -16.46 10.32 -1.92
C LYS A 733 -15.89 11.31 -0.89
N THR A 734 -14.59 11.23 -0.62
CA THR A 734 -13.88 12.10 0.34
C THR A 734 -14.04 13.58 -0.01
N LEU A 735 -13.87 13.95 -1.28
CA LEU A 735 -14.02 15.31 -1.76
C LEU A 735 -15.46 15.81 -1.54
N GLY A 736 -16.46 14.99 -1.84
CA GLY A 736 -17.87 15.30 -1.61
C GLY A 736 -18.16 15.56 -0.12
N TYR A 737 -17.67 14.71 0.76
CA TYR A 737 -17.84 14.85 2.22
C TYR A 737 -17.14 16.10 2.77
N VAL A 738 -15.91 16.39 2.34
CA VAL A 738 -15.18 17.60 2.73
C VAL A 738 -15.98 18.85 2.36
N PHE A 739 -16.46 18.93 1.12
CA PHE A 739 -17.24 20.06 0.67
C PHE A 739 -18.54 20.24 1.45
N ALA A 740 -19.29 19.16 1.67
CA ALA A 740 -20.53 19.21 2.42
C ALA A 740 -20.31 19.63 3.88
N ALA A 741 -19.30 19.03 4.54
CA ALA A 741 -19.02 19.31 5.94
C ALA A 741 -18.47 20.74 6.16
N ILE A 742 -17.56 21.22 5.31
CA ILE A 742 -17.04 22.58 5.37
C ILE A 742 -18.14 23.60 5.05
N MET A 743 -19.00 23.33 4.05
CA MET A 743 -20.14 24.16 3.73
C MET A 743 -21.09 24.30 4.92
N LEU A 744 -21.43 23.18 5.55
CA LEU A 744 -22.26 23.17 6.75
C LEU A 744 -21.62 24.00 7.88
N MET A 745 -20.32 23.85 8.09
CA MET A 745 -19.60 24.59 9.12
C MET A 745 -19.52 26.09 8.86
N LEU A 746 -19.27 26.51 7.61
CA LEU A 746 -19.32 27.93 7.19
C LEU A 746 -20.73 28.49 7.34
N LEU A 747 -21.77 27.70 7.05
CA LEU A 747 -23.17 28.10 7.26
C LEU A 747 -23.49 28.33 8.73
N VAL A 748 -23.03 27.44 9.63
CA VAL A 748 -23.19 27.60 11.09
C VAL A 748 -22.41 28.81 11.59
N LEU A 749 -21.20 29.05 11.06
CA LEU A 749 -20.33 30.16 11.45
C LEU A 749 -20.92 31.51 11.05
N PHE A 750 -21.25 31.66 9.77
CA PHE A 750 -21.70 32.94 9.20
C PHE A 750 -23.23 33.14 9.26
N ARG A 751 -23.98 32.06 9.48
CA ARG A 751 -25.48 32.09 9.48
C ARG A 751 -26.08 32.72 8.23
N SER A 752 -25.38 32.62 7.12
CA SER A 752 -25.73 33.22 5.84
C SER A 752 -25.25 32.34 4.71
N LEU A 753 -26.17 31.76 3.96
CA LEU A 753 -25.88 30.92 2.81
C LEU A 753 -25.05 31.63 1.72
N PRO A 754 -25.38 32.88 1.33
CA PRO A 754 -24.55 33.59 0.34
C PRO A 754 -23.09 33.81 0.78
N VAL A 755 -22.88 34.14 2.06
CA VAL A 755 -21.53 34.33 2.61
C VAL A 755 -20.77 33.01 2.67
N ALA A 756 -21.42 31.92 3.06
CA ALA A 756 -20.82 30.59 3.09
C ALA A 756 -20.43 30.13 1.67
N LEU A 757 -21.30 30.32 0.67
CA LEU A 757 -21.00 29.99 -0.73
C LEU A 757 -19.82 30.82 -1.27
N ILE A 758 -19.80 32.14 -1.04
CA ILE A 758 -18.71 33.02 -1.47
C ILE A 758 -17.38 32.60 -0.78
N SER A 759 -17.44 32.24 0.50
CA SER A 759 -16.26 31.79 1.26
C SER A 759 -15.70 30.46 0.77
N MET A 760 -16.51 29.64 0.13
CA MET A 760 -16.09 28.34 -0.43
C MET A 760 -15.35 28.47 -1.78
N VAL A 761 -15.61 29.54 -2.55
CA VAL A 761 -15.03 29.73 -3.88
C VAL A 761 -13.50 29.72 -3.89
N PRO A 762 -12.78 30.43 -3.00
CA PRO A 762 -11.31 30.37 -2.97
C PRO A 762 -10.76 28.97 -2.76
N SER A 763 -11.38 28.17 -1.89
CA SER A 763 -10.98 26.79 -1.60
C SER A 763 -11.19 25.88 -2.82
N LEU A 764 -12.32 26.05 -3.52
CA LEU A 764 -12.58 25.33 -4.79
C LEU A 764 -11.55 25.68 -5.87
N VAL A 765 -11.24 26.97 -6.03
CA VAL A 765 -10.22 27.43 -7.00
C VAL A 765 -8.85 26.88 -6.63
N SER A 766 -8.50 26.88 -5.36
CA SER A 766 -7.22 26.32 -4.89
C SER A 766 -7.10 24.83 -5.19
N ALA A 767 -8.12 24.04 -4.82
CA ALA A 767 -8.14 22.60 -5.08
C ALA A 767 -8.10 22.28 -6.58
N ALA A 768 -8.94 22.96 -7.38
CA ALA A 768 -8.94 22.80 -8.83
C ALA A 768 -7.60 23.20 -9.45
N SER A 769 -6.95 24.26 -8.95
CA SER A 769 -5.64 24.73 -9.43
C SER A 769 -4.54 23.70 -9.15
N VAL A 770 -4.55 23.06 -7.97
CA VAL A 770 -3.56 22.01 -7.64
C VAL A 770 -3.76 20.80 -8.55
N LEU A 771 -4.98 20.27 -8.67
CA LEU A 771 -5.28 19.14 -9.55
C LEU A 771 -5.00 19.46 -11.01
N GLY A 772 -5.38 20.66 -11.46
CA GLY A 772 -5.09 21.10 -12.81
C GLY A 772 -3.60 21.24 -13.10
N LEU A 773 -2.82 21.76 -12.15
CA LEU A 773 -1.37 21.83 -12.26
C LEU A 773 -0.72 20.46 -12.32
N MET A 774 -1.19 19.50 -11.49
CA MET A 774 -0.74 18.10 -11.56
C MET A 774 -0.96 17.53 -12.95
N GLY A 775 -2.15 17.70 -13.53
CA GLY A 775 -2.43 17.22 -14.89
C GLY A 775 -1.61 17.93 -15.98
N TRP A 776 -1.26 19.23 -15.81
CA TRP A 776 -0.37 19.94 -16.74
C TRP A 776 1.08 19.47 -16.67
N ILE A 777 1.58 19.16 -15.49
CA ILE A 777 2.96 18.69 -15.26
C ILE A 777 3.08 17.19 -15.57
N GLY A 778 1.94 16.47 -15.68
CA GLY A 778 1.92 15.03 -15.89
C GLY A 778 2.15 14.24 -14.58
N LEU A 779 1.88 14.87 -13.43
CA LEU A 779 1.88 14.15 -12.15
C LEU A 779 0.58 13.35 -12.02
N PRO A 780 0.65 12.02 -11.87
CA PRO A 780 -0.54 11.19 -11.75
C PRO A 780 -1.22 11.37 -10.39
N LEU A 781 -2.48 10.96 -10.33
CA LEU A 781 -3.19 10.78 -9.07
C LEU A 781 -2.86 9.37 -8.55
N ASP A 782 -2.09 9.32 -7.50
CA ASP A 782 -1.59 8.10 -6.87
C ASP A 782 -1.89 8.06 -5.36
N LEU A 783 -1.40 7.03 -4.69
CA LEU A 783 -1.56 6.82 -3.25
C LEU A 783 -1.00 7.98 -2.40
N MET A 784 0.07 8.65 -2.87
CA MET A 784 0.69 9.77 -2.18
C MET A 784 -0.05 11.09 -2.43
N THR A 785 -0.49 11.31 -3.66
CA THR A 785 -1.07 12.58 -4.11
C THR A 785 -2.56 12.69 -3.82
N ILE A 786 -3.26 11.57 -3.56
CA ILE A 786 -4.70 11.54 -3.26
C ILE A 786 -5.08 12.45 -2.08
N THR A 787 -4.24 12.51 -1.07
CA THR A 787 -4.50 13.31 0.14
C THR A 787 -4.38 14.81 -0.09
N ILE A 788 -3.64 15.23 -1.13
CA ILE A 788 -3.30 16.64 -1.40
C ILE A 788 -4.55 17.51 -1.55
N THR A 789 -5.56 17.02 -2.26
CA THR A 789 -6.78 17.79 -2.54
C THR A 789 -7.58 18.07 -1.28
N ALA A 790 -7.82 17.06 -0.44
CA ALA A 790 -8.53 17.19 0.82
C ALA A 790 -7.81 18.14 1.78
N ILE A 791 -6.47 18.01 1.87
CA ILE A 791 -5.60 18.86 2.67
C ILE A 791 -5.67 20.32 2.19
N THR A 792 -5.56 20.51 0.87
CA THR A 792 -5.58 21.84 0.27
C THR A 792 -6.89 22.56 0.55
N ILE A 793 -8.03 21.88 0.46
CA ILE A 793 -9.34 22.46 0.77
C ILE A 793 -9.41 22.83 2.26
N GLY A 794 -8.99 21.91 3.15
CA GLY A 794 -8.99 22.14 4.60
C GLY A 794 -8.17 23.37 5.01
N ILE A 795 -6.97 23.55 4.43
CA ILE A 795 -6.08 24.67 4.73
C ILE A 795 -6.55 25.97 4.06
N ALA A 796 -7.02 25.90 2.81
CA ALA A 796 -7.44 27.11 2.07
C ALA A 796 -8.65 27.84 2.68
N VAL A 797 -9.48 27.13 3.44
CA VAL A 797 -10.62 27.73 4.16
C VAL A 797 -10.17 28.58 5.33
N ASP A 798 -9.01 28.30 5.94
CA ASP A 798 -8.50 29.00 7.12
C ASP A 798 -8.35 30.50 6.87
N ASP A 799 -7.65 30.87 5.83
CA ASP A 799 -7.43 32.30 5.48
C ASP A 799 -8.76 33.01 5.17
N THR A 800 -9.68 32.29 4.54
CA THR A 800 -11.01 32.84 4.22
C THR A 800 -11.82 33.10 5.49
N ILE A 801 -11.79 32.20 6.47
CA ILE A 801 -12.48 32.41 7.76
C ILE A 801 -11.93 33.63 8.50
N HIS A 802 -10.59 33.74 8.60
CA HIS A 802 -9.97 34.86 9.27
C HIS A 802 -10.30 36.19 8.59
N TYR A 803 -10.22 36.24 7.25
CA TYR A 803 -10.53 37.44 6.47
C TYR A 803 -11.99 37.86 6.60
N VAL A 804 -12.93 36.92 6.40
CA VAL A 804 -14.38 37.21 6.48
C VAL A 804 -14.80 37.59 7.89
N HIS A 805 -14.25 36.89 8.91
CA HIS A 805 -14.53 37.24 10.32
C HIS A 805 -14.08 38.67 10.64
N ARG A 806 -12.86 39.04 10.26
CA ARG A 806 -12.34 40.38 10.45
C ARG A 806 -13.13 41.44 9.65
N PHE A 807 -13.51 41.11 8.44
CA PHE A 807 -14.35 41.97 7.63
C PHE A 807 -15.68 42.27 8.31
N HIS A 808 -16.33 41.29 8.91
CA HIS A 808 -17.56 41.46 9.69
C HIS A 808 -17.38 42.28 10.97
N GLU A 809 -16.21 42.23 11.60
CA GLU A 809 -15.91 43.04 12.79
C GLU A 809 -15.60 44.50 12.42
N GLU A 810 -14.92 44.75 11.30
CA GLU A 810 -14.47 46.08 10.89
C GLU A 810 -15.55 46.89 10.14
N LEU A 811 -16.44 46.20 9.36
CA LEU A 811 -17.43 46.87 8.53
C LEU A 811 -18.41 47.77 9.32
N PRO A 812 -18.88 47.40 10.52
CA PRO A 812 -19.82 48.22 11.31
C PRO A 812 -19.22 49.54 11.82
N ARG A 813 -17.89 49.76 11.77
CA ARG A 813 -17.23 50.96 12.29
C ARG A 813 -17.58 52.20 11.50
N ASP A 814 -17.63 52.09 10.16
CA ASP A 814 -17.88 53.22 9.25
C ASP A 814 -18.78 52.87 8.04
N GLY A 815 -19.08 51.60 7.82
CA GLY A 815 -19.90 51.13 6.69
C GLY A 815 -19.20 51.25 5.34
N ASP A 816 -17.92 51.64 5.28
CA ASP A 816 -17.17 51.76 4.05
C ASP A 816 -16.44 50.48 3.69
N TYR A 817 -16.92 49.81 2.65
CA TYR A 817 -16.32 48.55 2.15
C TYR A 817 -14.84 48.69 1.76
N ARG A 818 -14.46 49.84 1.13
CA ARG A 818 -13.07 50.07 0.69
C ARG A 818 -12.12 50.27 1.87
N ALA A 819 -12.56 51.07 2.83
CA ALA A 819 -11.79 51.27 4.05
C ALA A 819 -11.67 50.01 4.86
N THR A 820 -12.74 49.21 4.93
CA THR A 820 -12.75 47.90 5.58
C THR A 820 -11.78 46.92 4.93
N VAL A 821 -11.79 46.74 3.61
CA VAL A 821 -10.84 45.88 2.89
C VAL A 821 -9.38 46.24 3.16
N ARG A 822 -9.07 47.53 3.32
CA ARG A 822 -7.71 47.99 3.64
C ARG A 822 -7.32 47.78 5.10
N ARG A 823 -8.29 47.66 6.01
CA ARG A 823 -8.05 47.36 7.43
C ARG A 823 -7.94 45.87 7.70
N CYS A 824 -8.65 45.02 6.93
CA CYS A 824 -8.54 43.58 6.99
C CYS A 824 -7.24 43.04 6.39
#